data_9faff6ddfa407ebb9d885947db5475fe
#
_entry.id   9faff6ddfa407ebb9d885947db5475fe
#
_cell.length_a   1.000
_cell.length_b   1.000
_cell.length_c   1.000
_cell.angle_alpha   90.00
_cell.angle_beta   90.00
_cell.angle_gamma   90.00
#
_symmetry.space_group_name_H-M   'P 1'
#
loop_
_entity.id
_entity.type
_entity.pdbx_description
1 polymer ?
#
loop_
_entity_poly.entity_id
_entity_poly.type
_entity_poly.pdbx_seq_one_letter_code
_entity_poly.pdbx_strand_id
1 'polypeptide(L)'
;MTRTLKERTFSGTTNPEIQPWEIEHRKLARLAAAEGIVLLKNEEHVLPLKAGSAVAIYGAGAGKTIKGGTGSGDVNEREKVSICQGMKNVGFQVTTEEWINSYDKIYDQARQDWKNDILSRTGNGADAMDFFSVYSTTPFIMPAGDTIRKPAEGENVDTAIYVLSRIAGEGADRTADKGDYYLKDEEHQMLADICAYYRDVIVVINAGAQVDLSFMDEFKNIKALLTIVQPGMEGGNAFADVVSGKVTPSGKLTDTWAYKYEDYPHSETFSHNNGNVETEVYKEGIYVGYRYFDTFDVPVRYGFGYGLSYTEFEISDYSLESVNDGKIKVSAQVKNIGEVSGKEVVQIYVSLSGGILEKEAHRLAAYAKTSELKPGESEKVSLEISMDQLTAYDEKRAAWILENGFYGIWIGNSLASAKLCGGVKLDKEVLLRQVKNLFPLKQELEEMVQEAGNTTARERAAEQQARKENLTVVELHAKDFTTEVVEYKKNNALYEKEAMDFVDTLSEEELIDLAAGDPGKAQGGNLGAAGISVPGSAGETHRCAIDKGLASIVLADGPAGLRLMKYYHVNEGSIVTMPFEFSLEGGLFYDDSRELPGERYYQYCTAIPVGTLLAQTWDEKLIREVGAMIGTEMEHFGVTLWLAPGMNIHRNPLCGRNFEYYSEDPYVAGTIAAAMTEGVQSNYGCGTTIKHFACNNQEDNRMGSDSVVSERTLRELYLKGFEIAVKESQPMSIMTSYNLINGVHAANNYDLCTDAARNEWGFKGMIMTDWTTTEIDEKCTASGCMRAGNDLVMPGCFGDHDNMRKELAEGTLKIEDLKACIARLVSVIWKSNQYLQ
;
A
#
# COMPACT_ATOMS: atom_id res chain seq x y z
N MET A 1 20.13 31.37 -6.05
CA MET A 1 21.42 30.64 -6.15
C MET A 1 21.51 30.00 -7.53
N THR A 2 22.70 30.05 -8.17
CA THR A 2 22.87 29.34 -9.45
C THR A 2 22.89 27.83 -9.15
N ARG A 3 21.86 27.09 -9.57
CA ARG A 3 21.82 25.63 -9.42
C ARG A 3 22.68 25.00 -10.51
N THR A 4 23.65 24.17 -10.14
CA THR A 4 24.54 23.49 -11.08
C THR A 4 24.00 22.09 -11.35
N LEU A 5 23.69 21.80 -12.62
CA LEU A 5 23.24 20.47 -13.04
C LEU A 5 24.32 19.42 -12.76
N LYS A 6 23.92 18.28 -12.25
CA LYS A 6 24.78 17.10 -12.09
C LYS A 6 24.96 16.44 -13.47
N GLU A 7 26.20 16.06 -13.79
CA GLU A 7 26.47 15.29 -14.99
C GLU A 7 25.86 13.89 -14.83
N ARG A 8 25.01 13.49 -15.78
CA ARG A 8 24.38 12.16 -15.77
C ARG A 8 25.35 11.11 -16.29
N THR A 9 25.54 10.04 -15.53
CA THR A 9 26.24 8.82 -15.91
C THR A 9 25.23 7.75 -16.25
N PHE A 10 25.68 6.64 -16.87
CA PHE A 10 24.83 5.46 -17.06
C PHE A 10 24.46 4.86 -15.71
N SER A 11 23.20 4.50 -15.57
CA SER A 11 22.64 3.94 -14.34
C SER A 11 23.20 2.56 -14.03
N GLY A 12 23.44 2.27 -12.77
CA GLY A 12 23.91 0.97 -12.32
C GLY A 12 25.42 0.77 -12.44
N THR A 13 25.86 -0.47 -12.55
CA THR A 13 27.28 -0.86 -12.55
C THR A 13 27.58 -1.92 -13.60
N THR A 14 28.80 -1.89 -14.13
CA THR A 14 29.32 -2.96 -15.02
C THR A 14 29.85 -4.18 -14.23
N ASN A 15 30.01 -4.05 -12.90
CA ASN A 15 30.42 -5.15 -12.05
C ASN A 15 29.25 -6.12 -11.79
N PRO A 16 29.32 -7.41 -12.22
CA PRO A 16 28.26 -8.39 -12.01
C PRO A 16 28.16 -8.90 -10.55
N GLU A 17 29.19 -8.66 -9.74
CA GLU A 17 29.25 -9.18 -8.37
C GLU A 17 28.26 -8.45 -7.44
N ILE A 18 27.84 -9.15 -6.36
CA ILE A 18 26.98 -8.59 -5.34
C ILE A 18 27.69 -7.41 -4.66
N GLN A 19 27.04 -6.26 -4.65
CA GLN A 19 27.61 -5.07 -4.04
C GLN A 19 27.38 -5.06 -2.51
N PRO A 20 28.26 -4.43 -1.70
CA PRO A 20 28.09 -4.38 -0.25
C PRO A 20 26.75 -3.83 0.22
N TRP A 21 26.19 -2.83 -0.47
CA TRP A 21 24.90 -2.27 -0.14
C TRP A 21 23.74 -3.26 -0.38
N GLU A 22 23.81 -4.11 -1.42
CA GLU A 22 22.80 -5.16 -1.66
C GLU A 22 22.70 -6.12 -0.45
N ILE A 23 23.84 -6.44 0.19
CA ILE A 23 23.88 -7.33 1.37
C ILE A 23 23.15 -6.67 2.55
N GLU A 24 23.40 -5.39 2.80
CA GLU A 24 22.75 -4.67 3.93
C GLU A 24 21.25 -4.46 3.66
N HIS A 25 20.86 -4.14 2.43
CA HIS A 25 19.47 -4.00 2.04
C HIS A 25 18.69 -5.31 2.18
N ARG A 26 19.29 -6.43 1.78
CA ARG A 26 18.69 -7.76 1.97
C ARG A 26 18.45 -8.08 3.45
N LYS A 27 19.37 -7.70 4.35
CA LYS A 27 19.19 -7.88 5.80
C LYS A 27 17.98 -7.10 6.31
N LEU A 28 17.83 -5.85 5.88
CA LEU A 28 16.71 -5.00 6.29
C LEU A 28 15.38 -5.51 5.71
N ALA A 29 15.36 -5.91 4.43
CA ALA A 29 14.18 -6.52 3.82
C ALA A 29 13.75 -7.81 4.54
N ARG A 30 14.71 -8.67 4.94
CA ARG A 30 14.46 -9.87 5.75
C ARG A 30 13.88 -9.53 7.12
N LEU A 31 14.44 -8.53 7.81
CA LEU A 31 13.92 -8.06 9.10
C LEU A 31 12.49 -7.53 8.97
N ALA A 32 12.24 -6.66 7.99
CA ALA A 32 10.92 -6.09 7.77
C ALA A 32 9.87 -7.18 7.43
N ALA A 33 10.26 -8.19 6.64
CA ALA A 33 9.38 -9.32 6.37
C ALA A 33 9.08 -10.12 7.64
N ALA A 34 10.09 -10.47 8.44
CA ALA A 34 9.91 -11.23 9.67
C ALA A 34 9.04 -10.51 10.70
N GLU A 35 9.23 -9.19 10.85
CA GLU A 35 8.44 -8.33 11.77
C GLU A 35 6.97 -8.15 11.30
N GLY A 36 6.70 -8.29 10.00
CA GLY A 36 5.35 -8.17 9.43
C GLY A 36 4.58 -9.50 9.40
N ILE A 37 5.25 -10.66 9.46
CA ILE A 37 4.58 -11.96 9.50
C ILE A 37 3.67 -12.05 10.74
N VAL A 38 2.39 -12.40 10.51
CA VAL A 38 1.41 -12.51 11.60
C VAL A 38 1.14 -13.97 11.92
N LEU A 39 1.33 -14.33 13.17
CA LEU A 39 0.95 -15.62 13.74
C LEU A 39 -0.53 -15.55 14.17
N LEU A 40 -1.40 -16.27 13.48
CA LEU A 40 -2.85 -16.24 13.70
C LEU A 40 -3.32 -17.37 14.64
N LYS A 41 -2.62 -18.49 14.64
CA LYS A 41 -2.93 -19.66 15.47
C LYS A 41 -1.64 -20.36 15.88
N ASN A 42 -1.54 -20.83 17.14
CA ASN A 42 -0.42 -21.64 17.63
C ASN A 42 -0.87 -22.54 18.80
N GLU A 43 -1.61 -23.60 18.47
CA GLU A 43 -2.08 -24.58 19.47
C GLU A 43 -0.97 -25.51 19.92
N GLU A 44 -1.02 -25.88 21.20
CA GLU A 44 -0.05 -26.78 21.84
C GLU A 44 1.41 -26.31 21.70
N HIS A 45 1.61 -25.01 21.41
CA HIS A 45 2.94 -24.41 21.19
C HIS A 45 3.75 -25.18 20.12
N VAL A 46 3.09 -25.59 19.01
CA VAL A 46 3.78 -26.29 17.93
C VAL A 46 4.88 -25.45 17.31
N LEU A 47 4.74 -24.12 17.34
CA LEU A 47 5.77 -23.16 17.01
C LEU A 47 6.35 -22.52 18.29
N PRO A 48 7.66 -22.22 18.35
CA PRO A 48 8.66 -22.43 17.30
C PRO A 48 9.06 -23.91 17.14
N LEU A 49 9.41 -24.29 15.91
CA LEU A 49 9.94 -25.62 15.62
C LEU A 49 11.37 -25.77 16.16
N LYS A 50 11.70 -26.97 16.61
CA LYS A 50 13.08 -27.25 17.07
C LYS A 50 14.04 -27.17 15.87
N ALA A 51 15.08 -26.35 15.97
CA ALA A 51 16.10 -26.22 14.95
C ALA A 51 16.71 -27.58 14.58
N GLY A 52 16.91 -27.81 13.28
CA GLY A 52 17.46 -29.05 12.73
C GLY A 52 16.49 -30.23 12.65
N SER A 53 15.21 -30.05 13.02
CA SER A 53 14.20 -31.12 12.86
C SER A 53 13.84 -31.35 11.40
N ALA A 54 13.32 -32.58 11.13
CA ALA A 54 12.75 -32.91 9.83
C ALA A 54 11.34 -32.32 9.69
N VAL A 55 11.05 -31.76 8.51
CA VAL A 55 9.73 -31.20 8.18
C VAL A 55 9.35 -31.57 6.75
N ALA A 56 8.07 -31.82 6.53
CA ALA A 56 7.50 -31.94 5.19
C ALA A 56 6.95 -30.56 4.76
N ILE A 57 7.19 -30.14 3.52
CA ILE A 57 6.67 -28.87 3.00
C ILE A 57 5.93 -29.16 1.70
N TYR A 58 4.71 -28.66 1.58
CA TYR A 58 3.84 -28.84 0.42
C TYR A 58 3.17 -27.52 0.04
N GLY A 59 2.47 -27.52 -1.07
CA GLY A 59 1.70 -26.40 -1.57
C GLY A 59 2.48 -25.52 -2.56
N ALA A 60 1.74 -24.71 -3.29
CA ALA A 60 2.26 -23.95 -4.42
C ALA A 60 3.44 -23.01 -4.05
N GLY A 61 3.39 -22.42 -2.86
CA GLY A 61 4.42 -21.50 -2.39
C GLY A 61 5.66 -22.15 -1.79
N ALA A 62 5.73 -23.49 -1.67
CA ALA A 62 6.86 -24.17 -1.04
C ALA A 62 8.21 -23.87 -1.75
N GLY A 63 8.26 -24.11 -3.07
CA GLY A 63 9.39 -23.79 -3.94
C GLY A 63 9.22 -22.49 -4.72
N LYS A 64 7.98 -22.08 -5.00
CA LYS A 64 7.60 -20.89 -5.79
C LYS A 64 6.94 -19.83 -4.92
N THR A 65 7.55 -19.49 -3.80
CA THR A 65 7.06 -18.46 -2.89
C THR A 65 6.81 -17.14 -3.62
N ILE A 66 5.60 -16.59 -3.50
CA ILE A 66 5.20 -15.33 -4.13
C ILE A 66 5.80 -14.18 -3.33
N LYS A 67 6.74 -13.46 -3.94
CA LYS A 67 7.46 -12.34 -3.32
C LYS A 67 6.68 -11.02 -3.29
N GLY A 68 5.88 -10.79 -4.34
CA GLY A 68 5.16 -9.54 -4.59
C GLY A 68 4.10 -9.72 -5.67
N GLY A 69 3.33 -8.67 -5.93
CA GLY A 69 2.31 -8.65 -6.98
C GLY A 69 2.89 -8.54 -8.38
N THR A 70 2.02 -8.65 -9.38
CA THR A 70 2.34 -8.47 -10.80
C THR A 70 2.14 -7.02 -11.25
N GLY A 71 2.51 -6.70 -12.48
CA GLY A 71 2.38 -5.35 -13.01
C GLY A 71 3.41 -4.38 -12.43
N SER A 72 2.98 -3.23 -11.95
CA SER A 72 3.84 -2.20 -11.34
C SER A 72 4.54 -2.70 -10.06
N GLY A 73 3.96 -3.70 -9.39
CA GLY A 73 4.51 -4.31 -8.16
C GLY A 73 5.64 -5.30 -8.37
N ASP A 74 5.99 -5.65 -9.62
CA ASP A 74 7.07 -6.60 -9.89
C ASP A 74 8.45 -5.92 -9.89
N VAL A 75 9.35 -6.39 -9.01
CA VAL A 75 10.71 -5.86 -8.88
C VAL A 75 11.71 -6.84 -9.49
N ASN A 76 12.73 -6.34 -10.19
CA ASN A 76 13.77 -7.12 -10.81
C ASN A 76 14.97 -7.28 -9.86
N GLU A 77 14.78 -8.09 -8.83
CA GLU A 77 15.84 -8.47 -7.89
C GLU A 77 16.85 -9.45 -8.52
N ARG A 78 18.04 -9.54 -7.94
CA ARG A 78 19.09 -10.49 -8.37
C ARG A 78 18.67 -11.94 -8.15
N GLU A 79 18.13 -12.23 -6.96
CA GLU A 79 17.64 -13.54 -6.54
C GLU A 79 16.61 -13.43 -5.43
N LYS A 80 15.76 -14.44 -5.29
CA LYS A 80 14.78 -14.55 -4.21
C LYS A 80 14.92 -15.88 -3.49
N VAL A 81 14.53 -15.90 -2.22
CA VAL A 81 14.61 -17.09 -1.36
C VAL A 81 13.20 -17.65 -1.14
N SER A 82 12.97 -18.90 -1.57
CA SER A 82 11.72 -19.63 -1.31
C SER A 82 11.63 -20.11 0.14
N ILE A 83 10.43 -20.47 0.59
CA ILE A 83 10.20 -21.06 1.92
C ILE A 83 11.06 -22.31 2.09
N CYS A 84 11.06 -23.20 1.12
CA CYS A 84 11.90 -24.41 1.16
C CYS A 84 13.38 -24.08 1.35
N GLN A 85 13.91 -23.13 0.56
CA GLN A 85 15.31 -22.73 0.69
C GLN A 85 15.60 -22.05 2.02
N GLY A 86 14.73 -21.17 2.49
CA GLY A 86 14.87 -20.50 3.78
C GLY A 86 14.91 -21.50 4.95
N MET A 87 14.04 -22.51 4.95
CA MET A 87 14.02 -23.56 5.94
C MET A 87 15.34 -24.35 5.96
N LYS A 88 15.89 -24.69 4.78
CA LYS A 88 17.22 -25.32 4.65
C LYS A 88 18.34 -24.42 5.18
N ASN A 89 18.26 -23.11 4.91
CA ASN A 89 19.30 -22.15 5.34
C ASN A 89 19.45 -22.07 6.85
N VAL A 90 18.37 -22.31 7.62
CA VAL A 90 18.39 -22.36 9.08
C VAL A 90 18.58 -23.79 9.64
N GLY A 91 18.78 -24.78 8.76
CA GLY A 91 19.20 -26.13 9.12
C GLY A 91 18.08 -27.16 9.25
N PHE A 92 16.85 -26.88 8.86
CA PHE A 92 15.77 -27.89 8.80
C PHE A 92 16.02 -28.92 7.69
N GLN A 93 15.61 -30.16 7.94
CA GLN A 93 15.67 -31.24 6.97
C GLN A 93 14.32 -31.32 6.24
N VAL A 94 14.27 -30.81 5.01
CA VAL A 94 13.05 -30.87 4.19
C VAL A 94 12.96 -32.25 3.53
N THR A 95 11.93 -33.04 3.91
CA THR A 95 11.77 -34.43 3.48
C THR A 95 11.03 -34.58 2.16
N THR A 96 10.42 -33.53 1.66
CA THR A 96 9.53 -33.51 0.47
C THR A 96 10.14 -32.81 -0.73
N GLU A 97 11.48 -32.75 -0.84
CA GLU A 97 12.15 -32.07 -1.95
C GLU A 97 11.78 -32.66 -3.32
N GLU A 98 11.53 -33.97 -3.41
CA GLU A 98 11.10 -34.58 -4.67
C GLU A 98 9.75 -34.03 -5.13
N TRP A 99 8.78 -33.88 -4.22
CA TRP A 99 7.49 -33.30 -4.50
C TRP A 99 7.62 -31.83 -4.94
N ILE A 100 8.43 -31.04 -4.22
CA ILE A 100 8.68 -29.62 -4.52
C ILE A 100 9.30 -29.49 -5.92
N ASN A 101 10.32 -30.29 -6.24
CA ASN A 101 10.96 -30.29 -7.55
C ASN A 101 10.02 -30.74 -8.68
N SER A 102 9.05 -31.65 -8.39
CA SER A 102 8.00 -32.01 -9.35
C SER A 102 7.06 -30.84 -9.58
N TYR A 103 6.62 -30.19 -8.51
CA TYR A 103 5.77 -29.00 -8.58
C TYR A 103 6.43 -27.86 -9.37
N ASP A 104 7.73 -27.61 -9.13
CA ASP A 104 8.48 -26.57 -9.85
C ASP A 104 8.45 -26.77 -11.36
N LYS A 105 8.52 -28.03 -11.84
CA LYS A 105 8.40 -28.35 -13.26
C LYS A 105 6.99 -28.11 -13.80
N ILE A 106 5.97 -28.49 -13.04
CA ILE A 106 4.56 -28.24 -13.39
C ILE A 106 4.32 -26.72 -13.50
N TYR A 107 4.81 -25.96 -12.53
CA TYR A 107 4.72 -24.51 -12.50
C TYR A 107 5.43 -23.87 -13.70
N ASP A 108 6.68 -24.26 -13.96
CA ASP A 108 7.48 -23.69 -15.05
C ASP A 108 6.84 -23.99 -16.42
N GLN A 109 6.24 -25.19 -16.60
CA GLN A 109 5.49 -25.53 -17.81
C GLN A 109 4.23 -24.66 -17.94
N ALA A 110 3.46 -24.53 -16.85
CA ALA A 110 2.27 -23.68 -16.85
C ALA A 110 2.61 -22.21 -17.16
N ARG A 111 3.75 -21.70 -16.67
CA ARG A 111 4.25 -20.36 -17.01
C ARG A 111 4.57 -20.21 -18.48
N GLN A 112 5.19 -21.24 -19.10
CA GLN A 112 5.47 -21.22 -20.55
C GLN A 112 4.18 -21.27 -21.37
N ASP A 113 3.21 -22.09 -20.96
CA ASP A 113 1.92 -22.18 -21.65
C ASP A 113 1.16 -20.84 -21.56
N TRP A 114 1.13 -20.20 -20.40
CA TRP A 114 0.57 -18.87 -20.20
C TRP A 114 1.28 -17.79 -21.04
N LYS A 115 2.62 -17.79 -21.06
CA LYS A 115 3.40 -16.92 -21.95
C LYS A 115 2.98 -17.11 -23.41
N ASN A 116 2.89 -18.36 -23.86
CA ASN A 116 2.54 -18.69 -25.25
C ASN A 116 1.10 -18.24 -25.57
N ASP A 117 0.15 -18.37 -24.64
CA ASP A 117 -1.20 -17.87 -24.82
C ASP A 117 -1.22 -16.36 -25.05
N ILE A 118 -0.57 -15.59 -24.16
CA ILE A 118 -0.49 -14.12 -24.30
C ILE A 118 0.14 -13.75 -25.65
N LEU A 119 1.30 -14.30 -25.97
CA LEU A 119 1.99 -14.00 -27.24
C LEU A 119 1.19 -14.41 -28.49
N SER A 120 0.38 -15.46 -28.39
CA SER A 120 -0.50 -15.88 -29.49
C SER A 120 -1.64 -14.90 -29.76
N ARG A 121 -2.11 -14.23 -28.72
CA ARG A 121 -3.23 -13.25 -28.76
C ARG A 121 -2.76 -11.85 -29.15
N THR A 122 -1.54 -11.48 -28.78
CA THR A 122 -0.95 -10.17 -29.07
C THR A 122 -0.15 -10.14 -30.38
N GLY A 123 0.41 -11.27 -30.84
CA GLY A 123 1.31 -11.34 -31.98
C GLY A 123 2.74 -10.89 -31.68
N ASN A 124 3.70 -11.28 -32.54
CA ASN A 124 5.07 -10.81 -32.41
C ASN A 124 5.20 -9.37 -32.89
N GLY A 125 5.62 -8.47 -32.00
CA GLY A 125 5.78 -7.04 -32.29
C GLY A 125 4.49 -6.23 -32.14
N ALA A 126 3.57 -6.70 -31.31
CA ALA A 126 2.39 -5.93 -30.91
C ALA A 126 2.81 -4.59 -30.27
N ASP A 127 1.94 -3.60 -30.34
CA ASP A 127 2.06 -2.37 -29.58
C ASP A 127 2.11 -2.69 -28.08
N ALA A 128 2.90 -1.93 -27.31
CA ALA A 128 3.05 -2.15 -25.88
C ALA A 128 1.72 -2.07 -25.12
N MET A 129 0.77 -1.25 -25.60
CA MET A 129 -0.57 -1.14 -25.00
C MET A 129 -1.42 -2.38 -25.25
N ASP A 130 -1.43 -2.89 -26.49
CA ASP A 130 -2.14 -4.13 -26.85
C ASP A 130 -1.59 -5.31 -26.05
N PHE A 131 -0.27 -5.39 -25.93
CA PHE A 131 0.37 -6.42 -25.11
C PHE A 131 -0.05 -6.30 -23.64
N PHE A 132 0.05 -5.10 -23.05
CA PHE A 132 -0.30 -4.86 -21.65
C PHE A 132 -1.77 -5.13 -21.35
N SER A 133 -2.66 -4.79 -22.29
CA SER A 133 -4.10 -5.07 -22.15
C SER A 133 -4.37 -6.57 -22.06
N VAL A 134 -3.76 -7.39 -22.91
CA VAL A 134 -3.92 -8.85 -22.85
C VAL A 134 -3.25 -9.43 -21.61
N TYR A 135 -2.06 -8.93 -21.28
CA TYR A 135 -1.31 -9.38 -20.09
C TYR A 135 -2.08 -9.12 -18.79
N SER A 136 -2.55 -7.90 -18.58
CA SER A 136 -3.24 -7.49 -17.34
C SER A 136 -4.59 -8.19 -17.14
N THR A 137 -5.29 -8.50 -18.24
CA THR A 137 -6.58 -9.21 -18.19
C THR A 137 -6.47 -10.74 -18.25
N THR A 138 -5.24 -11.27 -18.26
CA THR A 138 -4.99 -12.73 -18.28
C THR A 138 -4.08 -13.12 -17.11
N PRO A 139 -4.56 -13.05 -15.86
CA PRO A 139 -3.73 -13.34 -14.70
C PRO A 139 -3.24 -14.80 -14.73
N PHE A 140 -1.99 -15.01 -14.30
CA PHE A 140 -1.45 -16.35 -14.15
C PHE A 140 -2.05 -17.05 -12.93
N ILE A 141 -2.68 -18.19 -13.13
CA ILE A 141 -3.24 -19.02 -12.07
C ILE A 141 -2.28 -20.15 -11.74
N MET A 142 -1.77 -20.20 -10.52
CA MET A 142 -0.86 -21.24 -10.08
C MET A 142 -1.51 -22.63 -10.23
N PRO A 143 -0.85 -23.62 -10.85
CA PRO A 143 -1.38 -24.97 -11.00
C PRO A 143 -1.48 -25.67 -9.64
N ALA A 144 -2.35 -26.66 -9.55
CA ALA A 144 -2.30 -27.62 -8.46
C ALA A 144 -1.09 -28.55 -8.63
N GLY A 145 -0.52 -29.00 -7.51
CA GLY A 145 0.56 -29.98 -7.53
C GLY A 145 0.07 -31.41 -7.67
N ASP A 146 1.04 -32.32 -7.82
CA ASP A 146 0.77 -33.77 -7.79
C ASP A 146 0.16 -34.21 -6.44
N THR A 147 -0.55 -35.33 -6.46
CA THR A 147 -1.00 -35.98 -5.22
C THR A 147 0.20 -36.32 -4.33
N ILE A 148 0.01 -36.18 -3.02
CA ILE A 148 1.05 -36.51 -2.06
C ILE A 148 1.03 -38.00 -1.72
N ARG A 149 2.20 -38.55 -1.44
CA ARG A 149 2.28 -39.92 -0.92
C ARG A 149 2.37 -39.90 0.61
N LYS A 150 1.79 -40.94 1.22
CA LYS A 150 2.00 -41.16 2.65
C LYS A 150 3.50 -41.37 2.93
N PRO A 151 4.07 -40.73 3.99
CA PRO A 151 5.44 -41.01 4.44
C PRO A 151 5.71 -42.50 4.60
N ALA A 152 6.90 -42.96 4.23
CA ALA A 152 7.29 -44.35 4.35
C ALA A 152 7.40 -44.75 5.83
N GLU A 153 7.18 -46.03 6.14
CA GLU A 153 7.35 -46.55 7.49
C GLU A 153 8.83 -46.37 7.95
N GLY A 154 9.02 -45.58 9.01
CA GLY A 154 10.38 -45.22 9.50
C GLY A 154 10.83 -43.80 9.13
N GLU A 155 10.12 -43.06 8.31
CA GLU A 155 10.28 -41.63 8.14
C GLU A 155 9.69 -40.93 9.38
N ASN A 156 10.58 -40.48 10.30
CA ASN A 156 10.16 -39.80 11.53
C ASN A 156 9.90 -38.32 11.26
N VAL A 157 8.81 -37.99 10.59
CA VAL A 157 8.39 -36.62 10.30
C VAL A 157 6.97 -36.43 10.81
N ASP A 158 6.84 -35.73 11.92
CA ASP A 158 5.55 -35.48 12.56
C ASP A 158 4.85 -34.21 12.04
N THR A 159 5.64 -33.25 11.54
CA THR A 159 5.15 -31.91 11.17
C THR A 159 5.18 -31.67 9.67
N ALA A 160 4.06 -31.18 9.14
CA ALA A 160 3.97 -30.69 7.77
C ALA A 160 3.63 -29.20 7.73
N ILE A 161 4.21 -28.51 6.75
CA ILE A 161 3.91 -27.11 6.42
C ILE A 161 3.20 -27.12 5.06
N TYR A 162 1.99 -26.55 5.00
CA TYR A 162 1.25 -26.34 3.76
C TYR A 162 1.23 -24.87 3.40
N VAL A 163 1.78 -24.51 2.21
CA VAL A 163 1.87 -23.12 1.75
C VAL A 163 0.80 -22.87 0.70
N LEU A 164 -0.27 -22.20 1.10
CA LEU A 164 -1.34 -21.74 0.22
C LEU A 164 -0.94 -20.41 -0.41
N SER A 165 -0.81 -20.37 -1.73
CA SER A 165 -0.35 -19.17 -2.45
C SER A 165 -1.37 -18.67 -3.46
N ARG A 166 -1.48 -17.34 -3.56
CA ARG A 166 -2.29 -16.63 -4.56
C ARG A 166 -1.49 -15.47 -5.14
N ILE A 167 -1.51 -15.37 -6.45
CA ILE A 167 -0.96 -14.21 -7.17
C ILE A 167 -2.07 -13.15 -7.23
N ALA A 168 -1.74 -11.93 -6.89
CA ALA A 168 -2.56 -10.75 -7.07
C ALA A 168 -1.76 -9.71 -7.86
N GLY A 169 -2.42 -8.79 -8.51
CA GLY A 169 -1.73 -7.81 -9.30
C GLY A 169 -2.62 -6.72 -9.87
N GLU A 170 -1.97 -5.86 -10.62
CA GLU A 170 -2.57 -4.72 -11.28
C GLU A 170 -3.39 -5.15 -12.50
N GLY A 171 -4.56 -4.52 -12.69
CA GLY A 171 -5.39 -4.60 -13.88
C GLY A 171 -6.55 -5.59 -13.83
N ALA A 172 -6.69 -6.38 -12.76
CA ALA A 172 -7.83 -7.25 -12.55
C ALA A 172 -8.12 -7.43 -11.07
N ASP A 173 -9.41 -7.48 -10.71
CA ASP A 173 -9.83 -7.87 -9.39
C ASP A 173 -9.78 -9.39 -9.21
N ARG A 174 -9.67 -9.84 -7.97
CA ARG A 174 -9.75 -11.22 -7.56
C ARG A 174 -11.20 -11.68 -7.60
N THR A 175 -11.42 -13.00 -7.62
CA THR A 175 -12.75 -13.58 -7.68
C THR A 175 -13.10 -14.35 -6.40
N ALA A 176 -14.38 -14.37 -6.02
CA ALA A 176 -14.90 -15.23 -4.96
C ALA A 176 -15.10 -16.66 -5.47
N ASP A 177 -14.13 -17.22 -6.21
CA ASP A 177 -14.17 -18.53 -6.83
C ASP A 177 -13.11 -19.46 -6.26
N LYS A 178 -13.26 -20.78 -6.60
CA LYS A 178 -12.24 -21.79 -6.31
C LYS A 178 -10.96 -21.53 -7.09
N GLY A 179 -9.88 -21.48 -6.34
CA GLY A 179 -8.55 -21.21 -6.88
C GLY A 179 -8.08 -19.77 -6.71
N ASP A 180 -8.96 -18.89 -6.23
CA ASP A 180 -8.60 -17.56 -5.78
C ASP A 180 -9.01 -17.35 -4.31
N TYR A 181 -10.20 -16.81 -4.02
CA TYR A 181 -10.62 -16.65 -2.64
C TYR A 181 -10.81 -18.00 -1.92
N TYR A 182 -11.46 -18.96 -2.58
CA TYR A 182 -11.66 -20.31 -2.06
C TYR A 182 -10.58 -21.28 -2.54
N LEU A 183 -10.38 -22.39 -1.78
CA LEU A 183 -9.51 -23.48 -2.20
C LEU A 183 -10.04 -24.16 -3.47
N LYS A 184 -9.12 -24.60 -4.35
CA LYS A 184 -9.42 -25.60 -5.39
C LYS A 184 -9.77 -26.92 -4.75
N ASP A 185 -10.51 -27.77 -5.46
CA ASP A 185 -10.79 -29.12 -4.98
C ASP A 185 -9.51 -29.95 -4.75
N GLU A 186 -8.53 -29.79 -5.63
CA GLU A 186 -7.22 -30.44 -5.51
C GLU A 186 -6.40 -29.91 -4.30
N GLU A 187 -6.48 -28.62 -4.00
CA GLU A 187 -5.82 -28.01 -2.83
C GLU A 187 -6.48 -28.52 -1.54
N HIS A 188 -7.82 -28.61 -1.50
CA HIS A 188 -8.56 -29.15 -0.39
C HIS A 188 -8.22 -30.63 -0.16
N GLN A 189 -8.18 -31.44 -1.23
CA GLN A 189 -7.79 -32.84 -1.14
C GLN A 189 -6.34 -33.01 -0.65
N MET A 190 -5.41 -32.19 -1.15
CA MET A 190 -4.02 -32.20 -0.69
C MET A 190 -3.93 -31.87 0.81
N LEU A 191 -4.63 -30.87 1.26
CA LEU A 191 -4.67 -30.49 2.68
C LEU A 191 -5.29 -31.62 3.54
N ALA A 192 -6.35 -32.29 3.04
CA ALA A 192 -6.93 -33.45 3.70
C ALA A 192 -5.95 -34.61 3.83
N ASP A 193 -5.19 -34.91 2.78
CA ASP A 193 -4.16 -35.95 2.80
C ASP A 193 -3.02 -35.60 3.76
N ILE A 194 -2.55 -34.33 3.77
CA ILE A 194 -1.57 -33.84 4.73
C ILE A 194 -2.07 -34.02 6.17
N CYS A 195 -3.30 -33.62 6.44
CA CYS A 195 -3.91 -33.77 7.76
C CYS A 195 -4.12 -35.24 8.17
N ALA A 196 -4.29 -36.16 7.19
CA ALA A 196 -4.38 -37.57 7.45
C ALA A 196 -3.01 -38.24 7.72
N TYR A 197 -1.92 -37.68 7.19
CA TYR A 197 -0.60 -38.30 7.23
C TYR A 197 0.32 -37.74 8.31
N TYR A 198 0.12 -36.51 8.74
CA TYR A 198 0.98 -35.80 9.71
C TYR A 198 0.21 -35.48 10.97
N ARG A 199 0.92 -35.51 12.10
CA ARG A 199 0.33 -35.19 13.41
C ARG A 199 0.04 -33.72 13.57
N ASP A 200 1.00 -32.89 13.22
CA ASP A 200 0.96 -31.43 13.38
C ASP A 200 1.06 -30.76 12.01
N VAL A 201 0.07 -29.95 11.66
CA VAL A 201 0.02 -29.25 10.40
C VAL A 201 0.11 -27.73 10.66
N ILE A 202 1.00 -27.07 9.93
CA ILE A 202 1.18 -25.63 9.92
C ILE A 202 0.72 -25.13 8.55
N VAL A 203 -0.23 -24.19 8.51
CA VAL A 203 -0.68 -23.56 7.27
C VAL A 203 -0.08 -22.16 7.16
N VAL A 204 0.39 -21.83 5.96
CA VAL A 204 1.00 -20.55 5.63
C VAL A 204 0.22 -19.92 4.49
N ILE A 205 -0.31 -18.73 4.71
CA ILE A 205 -0.99 -17.96 3.68
C ILE A 205 0.01 -17.01 3.02
N ASN A 206 0.33 -17.29 1.75
CA ASN A 206 1.17 -16.48 0.90
C ASN A 206 0.31 -15.88 -0.23
N ALA A 207 -0.50 -14.89 0.13
CA ALA A 207 -1.48 -14.25 -0.74
C ALA A 207 -1.52 -12.74 -0.47
N GLY A 208 -1.78 -11.95 -1.50
CA GLY A 208 -1.78 -10.48 -1.41
C GLY A 208 -2.93 -9.88 -0.62
N ALA A 209 -3.97 -10.67 -0.33
CA ALA A 209 -5.11 -10.29 0.50
C ALA A 209 -5.74 -11.55 1.13
N GLN A 210 -6.83 -11.38 1.86
CA GLN A 210 -7.53 -12.44 2.57
C GLN A 210 -7.97 -13.58 1.62
N VAL A 211 -8.02 -14.78 2.17
CA VAL A 211 -8.59 -15.99 1.54
C VAL A 211 -9.56 -16.67 2.50
N ASP A 212 -10.42 -17.52 1.97
CA ASP A 212 -11.29 -18.34 2.81
C ASP A 212 -10.48 -19.26 3.74
N LEU A 213 -10.86 -19.31 5.00
CA LEU A 213 -10.24 -20.14 6.02
C LEU A 213 -11.22 -21.17 6.60
N SER A 214 -12.34 -21.46 5.94
CA SER A 214 -13.36 -22.41 6.43
C SER A 214 -12.79 -23.81 6.66
N PHE A 215 -11.78 -24.22 5.89
CA PHE A 215 -11.07 -25.49 6.05
C PHE A 215 -10.43 -25.66 7.44
N MET A 216 -10.15 -24.56 8.17
CA MET A 216 -9.63 -24.63 9.54
C MET A 216 -10.61 -25.30 10.52
N ASP A 217 -11.90 -25.28 10.22
CA ASP A 217 -12.93 -25.91 11.05
C ASP A 217 -13.05 -27.40 10.78
N GLU A 218 -12.62 -27.85 9.60
CA GLU A 218 -12.66 -29.27 9.19
C GLU A 218 -11.49 -30.06 9.77
N PHE A 219 -10.27 -29.49 9.77
CA PHE A 219 -9.03 -30.19 10.11
C PHE A 219 -8.47 -29.78 11.48
N LYS A 220 -8.72 -30.59 12.50
CA LYS A 220 -8.36 -30.29 13.90
C LYS A 220 -6.87 -30.32 14.20
N ASN A 221 -6.06 -30.95 13.37
CA ASN A 221 -4.60 -31.01 13.52
C ASN A 221 -3.84 -29.92 12.75
N ILE A 222 -4.55 -28.94 12.19
CA ILE A 222 -3.92 -27.67 11.81
C ILE A 222 -3.66 -26.90 13.10
N LYS A 223 -2.43 -27.02 13.62
CA LYS A 223 -2.02 -26.47 14.93
C LYS A 223 -1.51 -25.03 14.86
N ALA A 224 -0.99 -24.61 13.69
CA ALA A 224 -0.56 -23.22 13.49
C ALA A 224 -1.02 -22.68 12.16
N LEU A 225 -1.25 -21.38 12.15
CA LEU A 225 -1.59 -20.59 10.94
C LEU A 225 -0.80 -19.28 10.97
N LEU A 226 -0.13 -18.99 9.87
CA LEU A 226 0.57 -17.72 9.67
C LEU A 226 0.13 -17.08 8.35
N THR A 227 0.07 -15.76 8.31
CA THR A 227 0.05 -15.03 7.03
C THR A 227 1.39 -14.34 6.84
N ILE A 228 1.97 -14.56 5.66
CA ILE A 228 3.22 -13.92 5.22
C ILE A 228 2.99 -12.92 4.09
N VAL A 229 1.75 -12.73 3.69
CA VAL A 229 1.32 -11.92 2.54
C VAL A 229 2.23 -12.20 1.33
N GLN A 230 3.00 -11.21 0.87
CA GLN A 230 4.02 -11.34 -0.18
C GLN A 230 5.31 -10.69 0.34
N PRO A 231 6.26 -11.49 0.83
CA PRO A 231 7.28 -11.03 1.78
C PRO A 231 8.60 -10.53 1.14
N GLY A 232 8.60 -10.18 -0.15
CA GLY A 232 9.80 -9.72 -0.84
C GLY A 232 10.82 -10.83 -1.12
N MET A 233 12.02 -10.40 -1.53
CA MET A 233 13.08 -11.32 -1.98
C MET A 233 13.64 -12.24 -0.88
N GLU A 234 13.57 -11.84 0.38
CA GLU A 234 14.07 -12.58 1.54
C GLU A 234 12.98 -13.37 2.28
N GLY A 235 11.78 -13.47 1.70
CA GLY A 235 10.60 -14.03 2.36
C GLY A 235 10.77 -15.42 2.94
N GLY A 236 11.45 -16.33 2.23
CA GLY A 236 11.73 -17.68 2.75
C GLY A 236 12.65 -17.68 3.96
N ASN A 237 13.66 -16.81 3.99
CA ASN A 237 14.55 -16.67 5.14
C ASN A 237 13.82 -16.03 6.33
N ALA A 238 13.00 -15.00 6.08
CA ALA A 238 12.19 -14.35 7.11
C ALA A 238 11.20 -15.32 7.75
N PHE A 239 10.49 -16.11 6.93
CA PHE A 239 9.61 -17.17 7.42
C PHE A 239 10.37 -18.19 8.28
N ALA A 240 11.52 -18.66 7.82
CA ALA A 240 12.35 -19.61 8.55
C ALA A 240 12.85 -19.06 9.89
N ASP A 241 13.20 -17.75 9.96
CA ASP A 241 13.58 -17.09 11.21
C ASP A 241 12.42 -17.08 12.22
N VAL A 242 11.18 -16.84 11.74
CA VAL A 242 10.00 -16.86 12.59
C VAL A 242 9.71 -18.27 13.08
N VAL A 243 9.58 -19.26 12.18
CA VAL A 243 9.18 -20.62 12.59
C VAL A 243 10.24 -21.35 13.41
N SER A 244 11.51 -20.95 13.33
CA SER A 244 12.60 -21.48 14.17
C SER A 244 12.72 -20.79 15.53
N GLY A 245 11.95 -19.73 15.78
CA GLY A 245 12.04 -18.94 17.02
C GLY A 245 13.26 -18.01 17.09
N LYS A 246 13.99 -17.83 15.99
CA LYS A 246 15.06 -16.82 15.90
C LYS A 246 14.50 -15.41 15.95
N VAL A 247 13.31 -15.21 15.40
CA VAL A 247 12.50 -14.00 15.52
C VAL A 247 11.17 -14.37 16.19
N THR A 248 10.85 -13.71 17.29
CA THR A 248 9.55 -13.85 17.94
C THR A 248 8.50 -13.05 17.15
N PRO A 249 7.38 -13.67 16.71
CA PRO A 249 6.33 -12.97 16.00
C PRO A 249 5.81 -11.75 16.76
N SER A 250 5.68 -10.63 16.09
CA SER A 250 5.17 -9.37 16.64
C SER A 250 4.29 -8.61 15.64
N GLY A 251 4.08 -9.16 14.46
CA GLY A 251 3.17 -8.61 13.45
C GLY A 251 1.71 -8.69 13.91
N LYS A 252 0.92 -7.70 13.47
CA LYS A 252 -0.53 -7.63 13.76
C LYS A 252 -1.29 -7.37 12.44
N LEU A 253 -2.47 -7.95 12.31
CA LEU A 253 -3.31 -7.73 11.13
C LEU A 253 -3.68 -6.24 11.00
N THR A 254 -3.67 -5.77 9.78
CA THR A 254 -4.16 -4.44 9.40
C THR A 254 -5.52 -4.50 8.69
N ASP A 255 -6.10 -5.71 8.67
CA ASP A 255 -7.38 -6.02 8.03
C ASP A 255 -8.18 -7.01 8.87
N THR A 256 -9.50 -6.92 8.77
CA THR A 256 -10.42 -7.86 9.39
C THR A 256 -10.65 -9.07 8.47
N TRP A 257 -10.54 -10.28 9.00
CA TRP A 257 -10.78 -11.52 8.29
C TRP A 257 -12.13 -12.09 8.70
N ALA A 258 -13.10 -12.01 7.81
CA ALA A 258 -14.46 -12.54 8.02
C ALA A 258 -14.48 -14.09 8.03
N TYR A 259 -15.57 -14.67 8.52
CA TYR A 259 -15.81 -16.11 8.40
C TYR A 259 -16.15 -16.53 6.97
N LYS A 260 -16.86 -15.66 6.24
CA LYS A 260 -17.30 -15.88 4.86
C LYS A 260 -17.14 -14.60 4.05
N TYR A 261 -16.99 -14.73 2.74
CA TYR A 261 -16.94 -13.57 1.86
C TYR A 261 -18.21 -12.70 1.96
N GLU A 262 -19.36 -13.35 2.08
CA GLU A 262 -20.67 -12.69 2.18
C GLU A 262 -20.85 -11.87 3.47
N ASP A 263 -19.98 -12.04 4.47
CA ASP A 263 -20.01 -11.26 5.72
C ASP A 263 -19.41 -9.85 5.53
N TYR A 264 -18.65 -9.61 4.44
CA TYR A 264 -18.19 -8.27 4.11
C TYR A 264 -19.33 -7.40 3.61
N PRO A 265 -19.43 -6.11 4.03
CA PRO A 265 -20.53 -5.24 3.65
C PRO A 265 -20.62 -5.10 2.13
N HIS A 266 -21.80 -5.28 1.57
CA HIS A 266 -22.09 -5.17 0.13
C HIS A 266 -21.15 -5.98 -0.77
N SER A 267 -20.66 -7.13 -0.29
CA SER A 267 -19.77 -8.02 -1.05
C SER A 267 -20.36 -8.47 -2.39
N GLU A 268 -21.69 -8.63 -2.45
CA GLU A 268 -22.41 -9.04 -3.65
C GLU A 268 -22.43 -7.98 -4.77
N THR A 269 -22.12 -6.72 -4.45
CA THR A 269 -22.10 -5.64 -5.44
C THR A 269 -20.69 -5.17 -5.80
N PHE A 270 -19.66 -5.68 -5.13
CA PHE A 270 -18.29 -5.30 -5.41
C PHE A 270 -17.85 -5.71 -6.81
N SER A 271 -17.36 -4.73 -7.60
CA SER A 271 -16.78 -4.94 -8.93
C SER A 271 -17.66 -5.82 -9.83
N HIS A 272 -17.10 -6.88 -10.44
CA HIS A 272 -17.79 -7.78 -11.35
C HIS A 272 -18.87 -8.67 -10.70
N ASN A 273 -18.97 -8.75 -9.37
CA ASN A 273 -19.90 -9.66 -8.68
C ASN A 273 -21.35 -9.44 -9.04
N ASN A 274 -21.76 -8.20 -9.35
CA ASN A 274 -23.11 -7.87 -9.82
C ASN A 274 -23.21 -7.68 -11.34
N GLY A 275 -22.11 -7.92 -12.08
CA GLY A 275 -22.02 -7.70 -13.53
C GLY A 275 -21.93 -6.22 -13.95
N ASN A 276 -21.74 -5.30 -13.01
CA ASN A 276 -21.59 -3.87 -13.29
C ASN A 276 -20.22 -3.38 -12.80
N VAL A 277 -19.30 -3.18 -13.71
CA VAL A 277 -17.97 -2.61 -13.44
C VAL A 277 -17.87 -1.12 -13.78
N GLU A 278 -18.95 -0.51 -14.29
CA GLU A 278 -19.00 0.89 -14.69
C GLU A 278 -19.19 1.84 -13.49
N THR A 279 -19.85 1.34 -12.45
CA THR A 279 -20.22 2.16 -11.28
C THR A 279 -20.10 1.35 -10.02
N GLU A 280 -19.22 1.79 -9.14
CA GLU A 280 -19.04 1.23 -7.81
C GLU A 280 -19.68 2.16 -6.76
N VAL A 281 -20.74 1.69 -6.09
CA VAL A 281 -21.51 2.50 -5.13
C VAL A 281 -21.12 2.14 -3.70
N TYR A 282 -20.62 3.10 -2.94
CA TYR A 282 -20.07 2.92 -1.58
C TYR A 282 -21.17 2.99 -0.51
N LYS A 283 -22.11 2.02 -0.56
CA LYS A 283 -23.30 2.00 0.30
C LYS A 283 -22.99 1.73 1.77
N GLU A 284 -21.85 1.14 2.06
CA GLU A 284 -21.42 0.91 3.44
C GLU A 284 -21.07 2.21 4.17
N GLY A 285 -20.90 3.31 3.44
CA GLY A 285 -20.55 4.59 4.04
C GLY A 285 -19.24 4.50 4.83
N ILE A 286 -19.24 5.00 6.06
CA ILE A 286 -18.05 4.98 6.95
C ILE A 286 -17.72 3.57 7.49
N TYR A 287 -18.54 2.56 7.21
CA TYR A 287 -18.43 1.23 7.79
C TYR A 287 -17.63 0.26 6.90
N VAL A 288 -16.31 0.43 6.87
CA VAL A 288 -15.36 -0.45 6.17
C VAL A 288 -14.52 -1.19 7.20
N GLY A 289 -14.22 -2.47 6.94
CA GLY A 289 -13.36 -3.28 7.78
C GLY A 289 -13.88 -3.38 9.22
N TYR A 290 -12.98 -3.26 10.21
CA TYR A 290 -13.38 -3.36 11.63
C TYR A 290 -14.45 -2.35 12.03
N ARG A 291 -14.53 -1.19 11.38
CA ARG A 291 -15.59 -0.20 11.66
C ARG A 291 -16.97 -0.77 11.40
N TYR A 292 -17.10 -1.64 10.40
CA TYR A 292 -18.33 -2.40 10.15
C TYR A 292 -18.50 -3.53 11.16
N PHE A 293 -17.55 -4.47 11.21
CA PHE A 293 -17.69 -5.70 11.99
C PHE A 293 -17.92 -5.43 13.49
N ASP A 294 -17.17 -4.48 14.05
CA ASP A 294 -17.29 -4.08 15.46
C ASP A 294 -18.58 -3.29 15.73
N THR A 295 -19.01 -2.44 14.82
CA THR A 295 -20.19 -1.60 15.01
C THR A 295 -21.49 -2.39 14.94
N PHE A 296 -21.55 -3.38 14.05
CA PHE A 296 -22.75 -4.22 13.83
C PHE A 296 -22.68 -5.58 14.52
N ASP A 297 -21.69 -5.80 15.39
CA ASP A 297 -21.49 -7.05 16.13
C ASP A 297 -21.42 -8.28 15.21
N VAL A 298 -20.82 -8.14 13.99
CA VAL A 298 -20.64 -9.23 13.04
C VAL A 298 -19.43 -10.06 13.45
N PRO A 299 -19.60 -11.38 13.69
CA PRO A 299 -18.48 -12.22 14.08
C PRO A 299 -17.38 -12.29 13.02
N VAL A 300 -16.12 -12.29 13.46
CA VAL A 300 -14.94 -12.36 12.59
C VAL A 300 -14.08 -13.56 12.93
N ARG A 301 -13.35 -14.08 11.95
CA ARG A 301 -12.37 -15.15 12.20
C ARG A 301 -11.14 -14.60 12.92
N TYR A 302 -10.61 -13.49 12.43
CA TYR A 302 -9.54 -12.73 13.07
C TYR A 302 -9.82 -11.23 12.92
N GLY A 303 -9.80 -10.52 14.03
CA GLY A 303 -10.11 -9.09 14.06
C GLY A 303 -8.91 -8.20 13.75
N PHE A 304 -9.19 -6.95 13.50
CA PHE A 304 -8.20 -5.91 13.29
C PHE A 304 -7.22 -5.80 14.48
N GLY A 305 -5.93 -5.65 14.16
CA GLY A 305 -4.87 -5.56 15.15
C GLY A 305 -4.47 -6.89 15.80
N TYR A 306 -5.10 -8.01 15.44
CA TYR A 306 -4.82 -9.32 16.01
C TYR A 306 -3.50 -9.91 15.52
N GLY A 307 -2.78 -10.59 16.40
CA GLY A 307 -1.60 -11.38 16.12
C GLY A 307 -1.00 -11.93 17.42
N LEU A 308 -0.56 -13.19 17.37
CA LEU A 308 0.05 -13.91 18.50
C LEU A 308 1.57 -13.70 18.55
N SER A 309 2.15 -14.02 19.67
CA SER A 309 3.59 -14.04 19.91
C SER A 309 4.01 -15.39 20.52
N TYR A 310 5.32 -15.65 20.61
CA TYR A 310 5.86 -16.79 21.40
C TYR A 310 6.05 -16.45 22.87
N THR A 311 5.79 -15.19 23.25
CA THR A 311 5.83 -14.72 24.62
C THR A 311 4.53 -14.00 24.95
N GLU A 312 4.33 -13.64 26.22
CA GLU A 312 3.13 -12.97 26.71
C GLU A 312 3.48 -11.60 27.26
N PHE A 313 2.59 -10.63 27.04
CA PHE A 313 2.74 -9.28 27.53
C PHE A 313 1.56 -8.86 28.40
N GLU A 314 1.86 -8.15 29.49
CA GLU A 314 0.87 -7.44 30.30
C GLU A 314 0.92 -5.96 29.96
N ILE A 315 -0.23 -5.38 29.62
CA ILE A 315 -0.41 -3.93 29.44
C ILE A 315 -1.18 -3.42 30.64
N SER A 316 -0.57 -2.54 31.43
CA SER A 316 -1.08 -2.09 32.73
C SER A 316 -0.69 -0.62 33.00
N ASP A 317 -0.99 -0.13 34.22
CA ASP A 317 -0.59 1.18 34.74
C ASP A 317 -0.95 2.35 33.78
N TYR A 318 -2.20 2.37 33.36
CA TYR A 318 -2.72 3.38 32.44
C TYR A 318 -2.76 4.77 33.07
N SER A 319 -2.37 5.79 32.30
CA SER A 319 -2.55 7.20 32.68
C SER A 319 -3.01 8.04 31.51
N LEU A 320 -3.92 8.98 31.81
CA LEU A 320 -4.42 9.96 30.86
C LEU A 320 -4.13 11.35 31.42
N GLU A 321 -3.58 12.22 30.59
CA GLU A 321 -3.26 13.61 30.92
C GLU A 321 -3.69 14.52 29.78
N SER A 322 -4.34 15.67 30.12
CA SER A 322 -4.58 16.71 29.14
C SER A 322 -3.26 17.41 28.78
N VAL A 323 -3.01 17.55 27.49
CA VAL A 323 -1.94 18.38 26.96
C VAL A 323 -2.59 19.63 26.32
N ASN A 324 -1.82 20.63 26.01
CA ASN A 324 -2.35 21.84 25.34
C ASN A 324 -2.98 21.50 23.97
N ASP A 325 -3.85 22.36 23.51
CA ASP A 325 -4.44 22.33 22.15
C ASP A 325 -5.33 21.09 21.85
N GLY A 326 -6.11 20.61 22.85
CA GLY A 326 -7.03 19.50 22.64
C GLY A 326 -6.35 18.14 22.42
N LYS A 327 -5.12 17.98 22.87
CA LYS A 327 -4.40 16.71 22.84
C LYS A 327 -4.47 16.01 24.20
N ILE A 328 -4.55 14.69 24.13
CA ILE A 328 -4.55 13.80 25.31
C ILE A 328 -3.33 12.92 25.22
N LYS A 329 -2.49 12.96 26.25
CA LYS A 329 -1.39 12.02 26.40
C LYS A 329 -1.89 10.79 27.13
N VAL A 330 -1.75 9.65 26.48
CA VAL A 330 -2.09 8.34 27.00
C VAL A 330 -0.82 7.54 27.22
N SER A 331 -0.64 6.96 28.41
CA SER A 331 0.53 6.12 28.69
C SER A 331 0.09 4.78 29.29
N ALA A 332 0.85 3.74 28.96
CA ALA A 332 0.71 2.41 29.55
C ALA A 332 2.07 1.77 29.80
N GLN A 333 2.15 0.89 30.77
CA GLN A 333 3.30 0.04 31.00
C GLN A 333 3.11 -1.27 30.25
N VAL A 334 4.08 -1.67 29.43
CA VAL A 334 4.11 -2.98 28.77
C VAL A 334 5.20 -3.81 29.45
N LYS A 335 4.86 -5.00 29.92
CA LYS A 335 5.79 -5.93 30.57
C LYS A 335 5.77 -7.26 29.83
N ASN A 336 6.92 -7.78 29.49
CA ASN A 336 7.06 -9.16 29.03
C ASN A 336 6.94 -10.10 30.24
N ILE A 337 5.85 -10.85 30.32
CA ILE A 337 5.57 -11.81 31.41
C ILE A 337 5.81 -13.26 30.98
N GLY A 338 6.22 -13.48 29.73
CA GLY A 338 6.52 -14.80 29.19
C GLY A 338 7.99 -15.18 29.34
N GLU A 339 8.44 -16.18 28.55
CA GLU A 339 9.74 -16.83 28.72
C GLU A 339 10.79 -16.46 27.66
N VAL A 340 10.39 -15.80 26.53
CA VAL A 340 11.29 -15.39 25.46
C VAL A 340 11.20 -13.89 25.21
N SER A 341 12.27 -13.32 24.62
CA SER A 341 12.27 -11.92 24.22
C SER A 341 11.26 -11.68 23.10
N GLY A 342 10.66 -10.51 23.07
CA GLY A 342 9.71 -10.14 22.02
C GLY A 342 9.31 -8.68 22.06
N LYS A 343 8.53 -8.27 21.07
CA LYS A 343 7.95 -6.92 20.95
C LYS A 343 6.43 -7.00 21.00
N GLU A 344 5.78 -5.96 21.50
CA GLU A 344 4.31 -5.87 21.49
C GLU A 344 3.86 -4.54 20.89
N VAL A 345 2.69 -4.55 20.28
CA VAL A 345 2.03 -3.36 19.73
C VAL A 345 0.94 -2.92 20.68
N VAL A 346 1.08 -1.72 21.23
CA VAL A 346 0.02 -1.06 22.00
C VAL A 346 -0.87 -0.31 21.01
N GLN A 347 -2.16 -0.60 21.04
CA GLN A 347 -3.18 0.01 20.20
C GLN A 347 -4.17 0.75 21.08
N ILE A 348 -4.45 2.00 20.70
CA ILE A 348 -5.40 2.87 21.43
C ILE A 348 -6.59 3.13 20.54
N TYR A 349 -7.75 2.69 20.99
CA TYR A 349 -9.02 2.92 20.32
C TYR A 349 -9.87 3.91 21.13
N VAL A 350 -10.74 4.63 20.45
CA VAL A 350 -11.66 5.55 21.08
C VAL A 350 -13.09 5.18 20.69
N SER A 351 -13.94 4.93 21.69
CA SER A 351 -15.39 4.88 21.48
C SER A 351 -15.93 6.30 21.44
N LEU A 352 -16.58 6.63 20.32
CA LEU A 352 -16.99 8.01 20.04
C LEU A 352 -18.27 8.41 20.79
N SER A 353 -18.43 9.70 21.07
CA SER A 353 -19.61 10.24 21.74
C SER A 353 -20.87 10.03 20.90
N GLY A 354 -22.00 9.79 21.55
CA GLY A 354 -23.31 9.84 20.90
C GLY A 354 -23.64 11.26 20.45
N GLY A 355 -24.42 11.38 19.36
CA GLY A 355 -24.77 12.69 18.81
C GLY A 355 -25.76 12.54 17.68
N ILE A 356 -25.75 13.49 16.74
CA ILE A 356 -26.63 13.50 15.57
C ILE A 356 -26.01 12.70 14.41
N LEU A 357 -24.67 12.74 14.29
CA LEU A 357 -23.96 12.07 13.21
C LEU A 357 -23.76 10.59 13.53
N GLU A 358 -23.91 9.75 12.51
CA GLU A 358 -23.49 8.35 12.57
C GLU A 358 -22.01 8.22 12.95
N LYS A 359 -21.65 7.21 13.74
CA LYS A 359 -20.25 6.93 14.12
C LYS A 359 -20.04 5.46 14.34
N GLU A 360 -18.86 4.99 13.98
CA GLU A 360 -18.40 3.65 14.31
C GLU A 360 -18.27 3.44 15.82
N ALA A 361 -18.32 2.19 16.28
CA ALA A 361 -18.22 1.85 17.69
C ALA A 361 -16.87 2.24 18.30
N HIS A 362 -15.79 1.91 17.60
CA HIS A 362 -14.42 2.27 17.98
C HIS A 362 -13.65 2.79 16.77
N ARG A 363 -12.77 3.75 17.01
CA ARG A 363 -11.81 4.30 16.04
C ARG A 363 -10.39 4.14 16.57
N LEU A 364 -9.48 3.58 15.78
CA LEU A 364 -8.06 3.59 16.11
C LEU A 364 -7.56 5.05 16.14
N ALA A 365 -6.96 5.45 17.25
CA ALA A 365 -6.50 6.82 17.47
C ALA A 365 -4.99 6.95 17.61
N ALA A 366 -4.31 5.89 18.07
CA ALA A 366 -2.86 5.85 18.15
C ALA A 366 -2.36 4.42 18.31
N TYR A 367 -1.11 4.18 17.95
CA TYR A 367 -0.41 2.93 18.22
C TYR A 367 1.09 3.15 18.40
N ALA A 368 1.76 2.21 19.06
CA ALA A 368 3.22 2.13 19.09
C ALA A 368 3.68 0.70 19.32
N LYS A 369 4.81 0.35 18.74
CA LYS A 369 5.50 -0.92 18.98
C LYS A 369 6.62 -0.70 19.99
N THR A 370 6.74 -1.60 20.99
CA THR A 370 7.82 -1.56 21.98
C THR A 370 9.18 -1.89 21.35
N SER A 371 10.24 -1.54 22.03
CA SER A 371 11.54 -2.19 21.83
C SER A 371 11.42 -3.69 22.14
N GLU A 372 12.46 -4.46 21.79
CA GLU A 372 12.52 -5.87 22.21
C GLU A 372 12.68 -5.97 23.73
N LEU A 373 11.70 -6.58 24.41
CA LEU A 373 11.68 -6.77 25.85
C LEU A 373 12.05 -8.20 26.18
N LYS A 374 13.06 -8.38 27.05
CA LYS A 374 13.41 -9.68 27.62
C LYS A 374 12.37 -10.11 28.66
N PRO A 375 12.32 -11.42 29.04
CA PRO A 375 11.49 -11.89 30.12
C PRO A 375 11.65 -11.04 31.39
N GLY A 376 10.52 -10.50 31.88
CA GLY A 376 10.47 -9.63 33.05
C GLY A 376 10.79 -8.16 32.82
N GLU A 377 11.32 -7.77 31.66
CA GLU A 377 11.54 -6.37 31.29
C GLU A 377 10.22 -5.63 30.97
N SER A 378 10.23 -4.33 31.19
CA SER A 378 9.08 -3.45 30.97
C SER A 378 9.49 -2.18 30.26
N GLU A 379 8.56 -1.64 29.45
CA GLU A 379 8.69 -0.36 28.80
C GLU A 379 7.42 0.48 29.02
N LYS A 380 7.60 1.77 29.25
CA LYS A 380 6.48 2.71 29.28
C LYS A 380 6.26 3.27 27.91
N VAL A 381 5.11 2.95 27.32
CA VAL A 381 4.66 3.52 26.05
C VAL A 381 3.82 4.77 26.35
N SER A 382 4.10 5.87 25.66
CA SER A 382 3.36 7.13 25.77
C SER A 382 3.03 7.67 24.41
N LEU A 383 1.74 7.91 24.15
CA LEU A 383 1.19 8.35 22.86
C LEU A 383 0.34 9.59 23.06
N GLU A 384 0.30 10.46 22.07
CA GLU A 384 -0.61 11.60 22.04
C GLU A 384 -1.75 11.34 21.08
N ILE A 385 -2.98 11.57 21.53
CA ILE A 385 -4.19 11.54 20.69
C ILE A 385 -4.62 12.98 20.49
N SER A 386 -4.77 13.40 19.25
CA SER A 386 -5.41 14.66 18.90
C SER A 386 -6.92 14.48 18.80
N MET A 387 -7.69 15.33 19.46
CA MET A 387 -9.15 15.32 19.31
C MET A 387 -9.59 15.62 17.86
N ASP A 388 -8.76 16.26 17.04
CA ASP A 388 -9.01 16.46 15.60
C ASP A 388 -9.17 15.12 14.84
N GLN A 389 -8.44 14.08 15.24
CA GLN A 389 -8.57 12.73 14.66
C GLN A 389 -9.93 12.06 14.98
N LEU A 390 -10.63 12.55 16.00
CA LEU A 390 -11.91 12.03 16.47
C LEU A 390 -13.12 12.80 15.93
N THR A 391 -12.88 13.77 15.05
CA THR A 391 -13.95 14.55 14.41
C THR A 391 -14.77 13.68 13.47
N ALA A 392 -16.01 14.09 13.23
CA ALA A 392 -16.87 13.61 12.15
C ALA A 392 -17.18 14.77 11.19
N TYR A 393 -17.40 14.46 9.94
CA TYR A 393 -17.73 15.46 8.93
C TYR A 393 -19.25 15.67 8.83
N ASP A 394 -19.68 16.89 9.05
CA ASP A 394 -21.07 17.30 8.87
C ASP A 394 -21.27 17.92 7.48
N GLU A 395 -21.86 17.19 6.56
CA GLU A 395 -22.12 17.64 5.18
C GLU A 395 -23.07 18.85 5.13
N LYS A 396 -24.02 18.94 6.06
CA LYS A 396 -25.00 20.04 6.08
C LYS A 396 -24.35 21.37 6.44
N ARG A 397 -23.33 21.33 7.30
CA ARG A 397 -22.59 22.51 7.74
C ARG A 397 -21.26 22.67 6.99
N ALA A 398 -20.88 21.69 6.18
CA ALA A 398 -19.55 21.59 5.53
C ALA A 398 -18.41 21.79 6.53
N ALA A 399 -18.43 21.06 7.62
CA ALA A 399 -17.52 21.27 8.75
C ALA A 399 -17.09 19.97 9.43
N TRP A 400 -15.86 19.96 9.94
CA TRP A 400 -15.38 18.96 10.88
C TRP A 400 -15.76 19.34 12.31
N ILE A 401 -16.47 18.46 12.98
CA ILE A 401 -17.01 18.71 14.30
C ILE A 401 -16.63 17.63 15.31
N LEU A 402 -16.49 18.02 16.57
CA LEU A 402 -16.52 17.16 17.73
C LEU A 402 -17.86 17.35 18.43
N GLU A 403 -18.69 16.34 18.48
CA GLU A 403 -19.92 16.39 19.25
C GLU A 403 -19.61 16.28 20.74
N ASN A 404 -20.38 16.97 21.57
CA ASN A 404 -20.23 16.88 23.03
C ASN A 404 -20.59 15.49 23.56
N GLY A 405 -19.96 15.06 24.63
CA GLY A 405 -20.24 13.78 25.27
C GLY A 405 -18.98 13.11 25.81
N PHE A 406 -19.07 11.81 25.99
CA PHE A 406 -18.00 10.99 26.55
C PHE A 406 -17.31 10.19 25.44
N TYR A 407 -16.00 10.31 25.38
CA TYR A 407 -15.10 9.56 24.50
C TYR A 407 -14.32 8.55 25.35
N GLY A 408 -14.65 7.27 25.24
CA GLY A 408 -13.96 6.21 26.00
C GLY A 408 -12.60 5.88 25.39
N ILE A 409 -11.56 5.82 26.20
CA ILE A 409 -10.20 5.43 25.78
C ILE A 409 -9.99 3.96 26.09
N TRP A 410 -9.77 3.16 25.03
CA TRP A 410 -9.59 1.71 25.09
C TRP A 410 -8.16 1.35 24.71
N ILE A 411 -7.49 0.51 25.47
CA ILE A 411 -6.09 0.13 25.24
C ILE A 411 -5.96 -1.39 25.21
N GLY A 412 -5.26 -1.91 24.22
CA GLY A 412 -4.99 -3.33 24.08
C GLY A 412 -3.87 -3.58 23.06
N ASN A 413 -3.65 -4.84 22.73
CA ASN A 413 -2.77 -5.27 21.65
C ASN A 413 -3.55 -5.77 20.40
N SER A 414 -4.86 -5.57 20.41
CA SER A 414 -5.81 -5.74 19.31
C SER A 414 -7.12 -5.06 19.68
N LEU A 415 -8.00 -4.83 18.73
CA LEU A 415 -9.34 -4.30 19.01
C LEU A 415 -10.11 -5.19 19.99
N ALA A 416 -10.11 -6.50 19.74
CA ALA A 416 -10.84 -7.46 20.58
C ALA A 416 -10.31 -7.57 22.03
N SER A 417 -9.03 -7.27 22.26
CA SER A 417 -8.42 -7.29 23.59
C SER A 417 -8.46 -5.95 24.32
N ALA A 418 -8.85 -4.89 23.62
CA ALA A 418 -8.85 -3.53 24.16
C ALA A 418 -9.83 -3.40 25.34
N LYS A 419 -9.38 -2.74 26.40
CA LYS A 419 -10.15 -2.47 27.63
C LYS A 419 -10.32 -0.99 27.83
N LEU A 420 -11.46 -0.58 28.35
CA LEU A 420 -11.69 0.81 28.73
C LEU A 420 -10.74 1.18 29.89
N CYS A 421 -9.88 2.16 29.64
CA CYS A 421 -8.83 2.59 30.60
C CYS A 421 -9.03 4.01 31.11
N GLY A 422 -9.99 4.73 30.56
CA GLY A 422 -10.30 6.09 30.93
C GLY A 422 -11.21 6.75 29.89
N GLY A 423 -11.31 8.05 29.94
CA GLY A 423 -12.11 8.76 28.95
C GLY A 423 -11.85 10.26 28.91
N VAL A 424 -12.46 10.89 27.92
CA VAL A 424 -12.49 12.33 27.73
C VAL A 424 -13.95 12.80 27.76
N LYS A 425 -14.25 13.82 28.53
CA LYS A 425 -15.57 14.42 28.57
C LYS A 425 -15.53 15.82 27.94
N LEU A 426 -16.23 16.01 26.85
CA LEU A 426 -16.35 17.29 26.17
C LEU A 426 -17.68 17.95 26.56
N ASP A 427 -17.63 19.19 27.07
CA ASP A 427 -18.80 19.90 27.64
C ASP A 427 -19.79 20.38 26.58
N LYS A 428 -19.32 20.81 25.41
CA LYS A 428 -20.12 21.32 24.29
C LYS A 428 -19.51 20.90 22.95
N GLU A 429 -20.35 20.84 21.92
CA GLU A 429 -19.91 20.66 20.55
C GLU A 429 -18.86 21.70 20.15
N VAL A 430 -17.87 21.29 19.38
CA VAL A 430 -16.81 22.12 18.80
C VAL A 430 -16.82 21.99 17.29
N LEU A 431 -16.93 23.11 16.58
CA LEU A 431 -16.60 23.16 15.15
C LEU A 431 -15.10 23.42 15.04
N LEU A 432 -14.33 22.38 14.69
CA LEU A 432 -12.88 22.48 14.60
C LEU A 432 -12.41 23.10 13.27
N ARG A 433 -13.02 22.68 12.16
CA ARG A 433 -12.63 23.21 10.85
C ARG A 433 -13.84 23.47 9.97
N GLN A 434 -13.98 24.71 9.48
CA GLN A 434 -14.96 25.09 8.48
C GLN A 434 -14.33 24.96 7.08
N VAL A 435 -14.97 24.16 6.22
CA VAL A 435 -14.56 23.90 4.84
C VAL A 435 -15.74 24.13 3.87
N LYS A 436 -15.63 23.64 2.64
CA LYS A 436 -16.71 23.55 1.64
C LYS A 436 -17.03 22.09 1.35
N ASN A 437 -18.24 21.79 0.93
CA ASN A 437 -18.52 20.54 0.24
C ASN A 437 -17.94 20.62 -1.18
N LEU A 438 -17.16 19.60 -1.55
CA LEU A 438 -16.39 19.59 -2.79
C LEU A 438 -16.89 18.51 -3.77
N PHE A 439 -17.51 17.45 -3.28
CA PHE A 439 -17.79 16.24 -4.06
C PHE A 439 -19.31 15.92 -4.10
N PRO A 440 -20.14 16.80 -4.71
CA PRO A 440 -21.58 16.62 -4.68
C PRO A 440 -22.00 15.35 -5.44
N LEU A 441 -22.88 14.58 -4.82
CA LEU A 441 -23.54 13.45 -5.46
C LEU A 441 -24.50 13.91 -6.56
N LYS A 442 -24.50 13.22 -7.70
CA LYS A 442 -25.46 13.44 -8.79
C LYS A 442 -26.81 12.77 -8.56
N GLN A 443 -26.85 11.82 -7.62
CA GLN A 443 -28.04 11.05 -7.24
C GLN A 443 -28.04 10.84 -5.72
N GLU A 444 -29.20 10.56 -5.14
CA GLU A 444 -29.28 10.17 -3.73
C GLU A 444 -28.56 8.83 -3.51
N LEU A 445 -27.77 8.77 -2.46
CA LEU A 445 -27.07 7.57 -1.98
C LEU A 445 -27.63 7.23 -0.60
N GLU A 446 -28.21 6.04 -0.48
CA GLU A 446 -28.64 5.49 0.79
C GLU A 446 -27.45 4.68 1.36
N GLU A 447 -26.83 5.23 2.38
CA GLU A 447 -25.73 4.57 3.08
C GLU A 447 -26.25 3.75 4.26
N MET A 448 -25.47 2.77 4.68
CA MET A 448 -25.71 1.96 5.87
C MET A 448 -25.77 2.85 7.12
N VAL A 449 -26.76 2.60 7.98
CA VAL A 449 -26.94 3.30 9.25
C VAL A 449 -27.20 2.30 10.37
N GLN A 450 -26.80 2.65 11.58
CA GLN A 450 -27.13 1.89 12.78
C GLN A 450 -28.59 2.07 13.19
N GLU A 451 -29.07 1.22 14.07
CA GLU A 451 -30.34 1.48 14.77
C GLU A 451 -30.22 2.77 15.61
N ALA A 452 -31.26 3.57 15.53
CA ALA A 452 -31.30 4.85 16.22
C ALA A 452 -31.01 4.73 17.73
N GLY A 453 -30.03 5.47 18.21
CA GLY A 453 -29.64 5.51 19.63
C GLY A 453 -28.53 4.52 20.02
N ASN A 454 -28.06 3.63 19.14
CA ASN A 454 -26.98 2.68 19.45
C ASN A 454 -25.70 3.37 19.90
N THR A 455 -25.25 4.41 19.19
CA THR A 455 -24.05 5.18 19.55
C THR A 455 -24.22 5.83 20.94
N THR A 456 -25.38 6.43 21.21
CA THR A 456 -25.68 7.03 22.54
C THR A 456 -25.75 5.97 23.65
N ALA A 457 -26.24 4.79 23.37
CA ALA A 457 -26.27 3.67 24.33
C ALA A 457 -24.84 3.20 24.67
N ARG A 458 -23.97 3.06 23.66
CA ARG A 458 -22.54 2.71 23.85
C ARG A 458 -21.82 3.78 24.66
N GLU A 459 -21.98 5.06 24.33
CA GLU A 459 -21.40 6.17 25.09
C GLU A 459 -21.79 6.10 26.57
N ARG A 460 -23.08 5.93 26.88
CA ARG A 460 -23.57 5.83 28.26
C ARG A 460 -23.01 4.61 28.97
N ALA A 461 -22.90 3.47 28.30
CA ALA A 461 -22.31 2.26 28.86
C ALA A 461 -20.83 2.48 29.23
N ALA A 462 -20.06 3.07 28.33
CA ALA A 462 -18.64 3.38 28.56
C ALA A 462 -18.47 4.40 29.71
N GLU A 463 -19.27 5.47 29.75
CA GLU A 463 -19.23 6.45 30.84
C GLU A 463 -19.61 5.84 32.19
N GLN A 464 -20.64 4.97 32.24
CA GLN A 464 -21.04 4.26 33.45
C GLN A 464 -19.96 3.29 33.92
N GLN A 465 -19.30 2.59 33.02
CA GLN A 465 -18.19 1.71 33.33
C GLN A 465 -17.01 2.50 33.90
N ALA A 466 -16.61 3.60 33.25
CA ALA A 466 -15.53 4.47 33.72
C ALA A 466 -15.79 4.98 35.16
N ARG A 467 -17.02 5.39 35.45
CA ARG A 467 -17.43 5.81 36.82
C ARG A 467 -17.41 4.65 37.82
N LYS A 468 -17.92 3.47 37.43
CA LYS A 468 -17.99 2.28 38.30
C LYS A 468 -16.59 1.79 38.69
N GLU A 469 -15.66 1.83 37.74
CA GLU A 469 -14.28 1.38 37.90
C GLU A 469 -13.35 2.51 38.39
N ASN A 470 -13.89 3.70 38.63
CA ASN A 470 -13.16 4.90 39.06
C ASN A 470 -11.96 5.24 38.15
N LEU A 471 -12.17 5.13 36.81
CA LEU A 471 -11.17 5.43 35.82
C LEU A 471 -10.94 6.95 35.68
N THR A 472 -9.77 7.33 35.19
CA THR A 472 -9.45 8.74 34.92
C THR A 472 -10.29 9.29 33.78
N VAL A 473 -10.95 10.42 34.01
CA VAL A 473 -11.70 11.17 33.00
C VAL A 473 -11.08 12.56 32.89
N VAL A 474 -10.65 12.91 31.69
CA VAL A 474 -10.12 14.24 31.37
C VAL A 474 -11.27 15.12 30.88
N GLU A 475 -11.47 16.25 31.55
CA GLU A 475 -12.49 17.24 31.15
C GLU A 475 -11.89 18.22 30.13
N LEU A 476 -12.53 18.33 28.97
CA LEU A 476 -12.22 19.31 27.95
C LEU A 476 -13.37 20.26 27.75
N HIS A 477 -13.06 21.50 27.44
CA HIS A 477 -14.06 22.54 27.24
C HIS A 477 -13.99 23.07 25.80
N ALA A 478 -15.12 23.34 25.19
CA ALA A 478 -15.21 23.91 23.84
C ALA A 478 -14.36 25.18 23.65
N LYS A 479 -14.19 25.99 24.71
CA LYS A 479 -13.35 27.19 24.71
C LYS A 479 -11.84 26.90 24.55
N ASP A 480 -11.39 25.64 24.73
CA ASP A 480 -9.99 25.23 24.64
C ASP A 480 -9.60 24.91 23.19
N PHE A 481 -10.57 24.98 22.27
CA PHE A 481 -10.37 24.74 20.84
C PHE A 481 -10.53 26.02 20.04
N THR A 482 -9.82 26.09 18.94
CA THR A 482 -9.93 27.17 17.97
C THR A 482 -10.51 26.63 16.65
N THR A 483 -11.48 27.32 16.09
CA THR A 483 -12.02 27.00 14.77
C THR A 483 -11.08 27.49 13.69
N GLU A 484 -10.63 26.59 12.84
CA GLU A 484 -9.96 26.91 11.61
C GLU A 484 -11.00 27.19 10.51
N VAL A 485 -10.82 28.28 9.76
CA VAL A 485 -11.60 28.55 8.54
C VAL A 485 -10.69 28.48 7.35
N VAL A 486 -10.92 27.50 6.47
CA VAL A 486 -10.07 27.28 5.30
C VAL A 486 -10.32 28.36 4.25
N GLU A 487 -9.26 29.00 3.79
CA GLU A 487 -9.30 29.95 2.67
C GLU A 487 -8.96 29.24 1.37
N TYR A 488 -9.86 29.32 0.39
CA TYR A 488 -9.69 28.70 -0.93
C TYR A 488 -9.11 29.69 -1.93
N LYS A 489 -7.87 29.46 -2.34
CA LYS A 489 -7.18 30.19 -3.40
C LYS A 489 -7.34 29.47 -4.72
N LYS A 490 -7.39 30.21 -5.80
CA LYS A 490 -7.45 29.64 -7.14
C LYS A 490 -6.14 28.94 -7.49
N ASN A 491 -6.21 27.92 -8.36
CA ASN A 491 -5.04 27.18 -8.84
C ASN A 491 -3.90 28.09 -9.30
N ASN A 492 -4.22 29.11 -10.08
CA ASN A 492 -3.26 30.07 -10.61
C ASN A 492 -2.70 31.10 -9.59
N ALA A 493 -2.96 30.92 -8.31
CA ALA A 493 -2.36 31.68 -7.21
C ALA A 493 -1.54 30.81 -6.24
N LEU A 494 -1.42 29.49 -6.54
CA LEU A 494 -0.78 28.48 -5.67
C LEU A 494 0.55 28.02 -6.27
N TYR A 495 1.61 28.80 -6.12
CA TYR A 495 2.98 28.51 -6.59
C TYR A 495 4.03 29.28 -5.78
N GLU A 496 5.30 28.86 -5.88
CA GLU A 496 6.44 29.58 -5.34
C GLU A 496 6.87 30.70 -6.30
N LYS A 497 7.09 31.91 -5.79
CA LYS A 497 7.41 33.09 -6.61
C LYS A 497 8.67 32.90 -7.47
N GLU A 498 9.75 32.33 -6.88
CA GLU A 498 11.00 32.10 -7.62
C GLU A 498 10.78 31.17 -8.83
N ALA A 499 9.94 30.13 -8.67
CA ALA A 499 9.61 29.22 -9.76
C ALA A 499 8.80 29.93 -10.85
N MET A 500 7.86 30.79 -10.48
CA MET A 500 7.09 31.57 -11.45
C MET A 500 7.98 32.56 -12.20
N ASP A 501 8.91 33.22 -11.53
CA ASP A 501 9.88 34.15 -12.17
C ASP A 501 10.71 33.40 -13.26
N PHE A 502 11.02 32.12 -13.06
CA PHE A 502 11.66 31.28 -14.10
C PHE A 502 10.67 30.90 -15.21
N VAL A 503 9.48 30.46 -14.85
CA VAL A 503 8.42 30.06 -15.78
C VAL A 503 8.05 31.18 -16.74
N ASP A 504 8.08 32.44 -16.28
CA ASP A 504 7.83 33.61 -17.12
C ASP A 504 8.91 33.83 -18.19
N THR A 505 10.04 33.11 -18.13
CA THR A 505 11.09 33.14 -19.18
C THR A 505 10.87 32.06 -20.27
N LEU A 506 9.90 31.16 -20.07
CA LEU A 506 9.62 30.07 -20.99
C LEU A 506 8.64 30.50 -22.09
N SER A 507 8.81 29.93 -23.27
CA SER A 507 7.83 30.05 -24.35
C SER A 507 6.60 29.19 -24.09
N GLU A 508 5.51 29.47 -24.81
CA GLU A 508 4.29 28.70 -24.72
C GLU A 508 4.52 27.20 -25.04
N GLU A 509 5.34 26.90 -26.07
CA GLU A 509 5.68 25.52 -26.42
C GLU A 509 6.49 24.82 -25.32
N GLU A 510 7.46 25.51 -24.69
CA GLU A 510 8.21 24.95 -23.56
C GLU A 510 7.31 24.68 -22.34
N LEU A 511 6.28 25.50 -22.12
CA LEU A 511 5.30 25.28 -21.06
C LEU A 511 4.44 24.05 -21.36
N ILE A 512 4.00 23.87 -22.60
CA ILE A 512 3.24 22.71 -23.06
C ILE A 512 4.09 21.46 -22.94
N ASP A 513 5.34 21.50 -23.41
CA ASP A 513 6.28 20.38 -23.30
C ASP A 513 6.50 19.95 -21.85
N LEU A 514 6.71 20.89 -20.93
CA LEU A 514 6.94 20.61 -19.51
C LEU A 514 5.69 20.06 -18.79
N ALA A 515 4.49 20.34 -19.29
CA ALA A 515 3.23 19.84 -18.71
C ALA A 515 3.01 18.33 -18.92
N ALA A 516 3.83 17.71 -19.77
CA ALA A 516 3.78 16.28 -20.04
C ALA A 516 5.16 15.64 -19.87
N GLY A 517 5.20 14.34 -19.66
CA GLY A 517 6.44 13.57 -19.68
C GLY A 517 7.13 13.65 -21.04
N ASP A 518 8.44 13.32 -21.06
CA ASP A 518 9.20 13.34 -22.32
C ASP A 518 8.87 12.09 -23.15
N PRO A 519 8.15 12.20 -24.28
CA PRO A 519 7.79 11.04 -25.10
C PRO A 519 9.00 10.43 -25.83
N GLY A 520 10.17 11.06 -25.77
CA GLY A 520 11.38 10.60 -26.43
C GLY A 520 11.23 10.52 -27.95
N LYS A 521 11.96 9.54 -28.54
CA LYS A 521 11.84 9.22 -29.97
C LYS A 521 10.90 8.05 -30.25
N ALA A 522 10.32 7.46 -29.25
CA ALA A 522 9.43 6.34 -29.40
C ALA A 522 8.06 6.80 -29.90
N GLN A 523 7.69 6.38 -31.10
CA GLN A 523 6.34 6.51 -31.60
C GLN A 523 5.51 5.34 -31.08
N GLY A 524 4.66 5.56 -30.11
CA GLY A 524 3.76 4.55 -29.54
C GLY A 524 3.97 4.28 -28.06
N GLY A 525 2.87 4.09 -27.34
CA GLY A 525 2.74 4.01 -25.90
C GLY A 525 3.92 3.43 -25.11
N ASN A 526 4.52 4.26 -24.31
CA ASN A 526 5.74 3.96 -23.55
C ASN A 526 5.42 3.48 -22.14
N LEU A 527 4.46 2.60 -21.99
CA LEU A 527 4.11 2.03 -20.69
C LEU A 527 5.34 1.33 -20.08
N GLY A 528 5.81 1.82 -18.95
CA GLY A 528 6.85 1.17 -18.14
C GLY A 528 8.26 1.12 -18.73
N ALA A 529 8.50 1.72 -19.90
CA ALA A 529 9.81 1.82 -20.54
C ALA A 529 10.09 3.25 -21.06
N ALA A 530 9.37 4.23 -20.55
CA ALA A 530 9.51 5.63 -20.91
C ALA A 530 10.80 6.27 -20.37
N GLY A 531 11.61 5.52 -19.63
CA GLY A 531 12.89 6.00 -19.11
C GLY A 531 13.96 6.06 -20.20
N ILE A 532 14.37 7.27 -20.53
CA ILE A 532 15.39 7.50 -21.57
C ILE A 532 16.79 7.33 -20.98
N SER A 533 17.01 7.81 -19.74
CA SER A 533 18.31 7.79 -19.07
C SER A 533 18.51 6.58 -18.16
N VAL A 534 17.44 6.05 -17.61
CA VAL A 534 17.44 4.90 -16.69
C VAL A 534 16.53 3.81 -17.26
N PRO A 535 17.09 2.80 -17.91
CA PRO A 535 16.30 1.74 -18.53
C PRO A 535 15.39 0.99 -17.55
N GLY A 536 14.11 0.87 -17.93
CA GLY A 536 13.08 0.26 -17.11
C GLY A 536 12.40 1.22 -16.12
N SER A 537 12.85 2.48 -16.03
CA SER A 537 12.11 3.51 -15.30
C SER A 537 10.77 3.82 -15.97
N ALA A 538 9.86 4.37 -15.20
CA ALA A 538 8.49 4.63 -15.68
C ALA A 538 8.38 5.84 -16.61
N GLY A 539 9.31 6.80 -16.49
CA GLY A 539 9.35 7.98 -17.34
C GLY A 539 10.28 9.07 -16.81
N GLU A 540 10.32 10.15 -17.55
CA GLU A 540 11.09 11.34 -17.20
C GLU A 540 10.28 12.60 -17.52
N THR A 541 10.57 13.72 -16.82
CA THR A 541 10.04 15.03 -17.20
C THR A 541 10.74 15.53 -18.45
N HIS A 542 10.06 16.37 -19.21
CA HIS A 542 10.53 16.83 -20.52
C HIS A 542 11.85 17.63 -20.43
N ARG A 543 12.72 17.49 -21.43
CA ARG A 543 14.10 18.02 -21.47
C ARG A 543 14.22 19.39 -22.17
N CYS A 544 13.11 20.01 -22.57
CA CYS A 544 13.11 21.22 -23.41
C CYS A 544 13.83 22.43 -22.78
N ALA A 545 13.99 22.47 -21.46
CA ALA A 545 14.60 23.61 -20.75
C ALA A 545 15.94 23.30 -20.06
N ILE A 546 16.65 22.22 -20.46
CA ILE A 546 17.97 21.87 -19.90
C ILE A 546 19.01 22.97 -20.14
N ASP A 547 19.00 23.58 -21.31
CA ASP A 547 19.89 24.71 -21.67
C ASP A 547 19.63 25.96 -20.82
N LYS A 548 18.45 26.09 -20.23
CA LYS A 548 18.08 27.13 -19.24
C LYS A 548 18.40 26.74 -17.80
N GLY A 549 19.01 25.56 -17.58
CA GLY A 549 19.40 25.06 -16.26
C GLY A 549 18.29 24.31 -15.50
N LEU A 550 17.18 23.93 -16.15
CA LEU A 550 16.16 23.06 -15.57
C LEU A 550 16.48 21.60 -15.88
N ALA A 551 16.69 20.80 -14.83
CA ALA A 551 16.91 19.36 -14.99
C ALA A 551 15.66 18.63 -15.48
N SER A 552 15.84 17.50 -16.15
CA SER A 552 14.80 16.47 -16.24
C SER A 552 14.95 15.51 -15.05
N ILE A 553 13.87 15.04 -14.47
CA ILE A 553 13.87 14.08 -13.36
C ILE A 553 13.33 12.73 -13.79
N VAL A 554 13.90 11.67 -13.21
CA VAL A 554 13.54 10.27 -13.51
C VAL A 554 12.52 9.78 -12.48
N LEU A 555 11.47 9.12 -12.97
CA LEU A 555 10.41 8.50 -12.19
C LEU A 555 10.52 6.98 -12.31
N ALA A 556 10.59 6.25 -11.20
CA ALA A 556 10.61 4.79 -11.19
C ALA A 556 9.40 4.23 -10.46
N ASP A 557 8.78 3.23 -11.06
CA ASP A 557 7.67 2.50 -10.47
C ASP A 557 8.15 1.46 -9.43
N GLY A 558 7.23 0.75 -8.83
CA GLY A 558 7.49 -0.39 -7.97
C GLY A 558 7.16 -0.17 -6.49
N PRO A 559 5.88 -0.37 -6.06
CA PRO A 559 5.50 -0.21 -4.65
C PRO A 559 6.16 -1.24 -3.71
N ALA A 560 6.75 -2.32 -4.24
CA ALA A 560 7.52 -3.29 -3.49
C ALA A 560 9.06 -3.19 -3.71
N GLY A 561 9.58 -2.00 -4.04
CA GLY A 561 10.96 -1.70 -4.37
C GLY A 561 11.07 -1.10 -5.78
N LEU A 562 12.21 -0.49 -6.11
CA LEU A 562 12.37 0.13 -7.43
C LEU A 562 12.22 -0.90 -8.55
N ARG A 563 11.38 -0.57 -9.54
CA ARG A 563 11.23 -1.38 -10.74
C ARG A 563 12.05 -0.79 -11.88
N LEU A 564 13.19 -1.40 -12.14
CA LEU A 564 14.09 -1.09 -13.25
C LEU A 564 14.38 -2.36 -14.05
N MET A 565 14.90 -2.24 -15.25
CA MET A 565 15.45 -3.41 -15.95
C MET A 565 16.63 -3.96 -15.17
N LYS A 566 16.70 -5.29 -14.96
CA LYS A 566 17.79 -5.93 -14.22
C LYS A 566 19.17 -5.72 -14.83
N TYR A 567 19.25 -5.53 -16.15
CA TYR A 567 20.42 -5.11 -16.89
C TYR A 567 20.05 -4.50 -18.25
N TYR A 568 20.97 -3.76 -18.83
CA TYR A 568 20.89 -3.22 -20.18
C TYR A 568 22.29 -3.11 -20.79
N HIS A 569 22.39 -2.74 -22.06
CA HIS A 569 23.67 -2.60 -22.74
C HIS A 569 23.92 -1.16 -23.18
N VAL A 570 25.20 -0.74 -23.15
CA VAL A 570 25.66 0.53 -23.70
C VAL A 570 26.64 0.24 -24.83
N ASN A 571 26.32 0.70 -26.03
CA ASN A 571 27.14 0.54 -27.21
C ASN A 571 27.51 1.92 -27.78
N GLU A 572 28.80 2.19 -27.96
CA GLU A 572 29.32 3.46 -28.49
C GLU A 572 28.74 4.69 -27.76
N GLY A 573 28.61 4.62 -26.41
CA GLY A 573 28.10 5.70 -25.57
C GLY A 573 26.57 5.91 -25.64
N SER A 574 25.82 4.98 -26.24
CA SER A 574 24.36 5.02 -26.32
C SER A 574 23.73 3.78 -25.70
N ILE A 575 22.59 3.96 -25.01
CA ILE A 575 21.80 2.86 -24.46
C ILE A 575 21.19 2.06 -25.62
N VAL A 576 21.38 0.75 -25.59
CA VAL A 576 20.71 -0.19 -26.50
C VAL A 576 19.28 -0.36 -26.02
N THR A 577 18.32 0.06 -26.85
CA THR A 577 16.90 -0.04 -26.52
C THR A 577 16.47 -1.50 -26.35
N MET A 578 15.86 -1.78 -25.20
CA MET A 578 15.25 -3.08 -24.89
C MET A 578 13.73 -2.97 -25.12
N PRO A 579 13.08 -4.05 -25.59
CA PRO A 579 11.63 -4.04 -25.69
C PRO A 579 10.98 -4.00 -24.30
N PHE A 580 9.76 -3.47 -24.25
CA PHE A 580 8.98 -3.33 -23.00
C PHE A 580 8.80 -4.64 -22.23
N GLU A 581 8.58 -5.74 -22.97
CA GLU A 581 8.35 -7.09 -22.42
C GLU A 581 9.51 -7.59 -21.55
N PHE A 582 10.71 -7.02 -21.73
CA PHE A 582 11.87 -7.33 -20.89
C PHE A 582 11.71 -6.82 -19.45
N SER A 583 10.91 -5.81 -19.22
CA SER A 583 10.67 -5.26 -17.89
C SER A 583 9.63 -6.04 -17.08
N LEU A 584 8.88 -6.97 -17.70
CA LEU A 584 7.80 -7.71 -17.08
C LEU A 584 8.22 -9.12 -16.68
N GLU A 585 7.70 -9.60 -15.54
CA GLU A 585 7.86 -10.97 -15.03
C GLU A 585 9.33 -11.41 -14.98
N GLY A 586 10.24 -10.51 -14.60
CA GLY A 586 11.69 -10.80 -14.61
C GLY A 586 12.28 -11.05 -15.98
N GLY A 587 11.61 -10.61 -17.05
CA GLY A 587 12.03 -10.83 -18.45
C GLY A 587 11.48 -12.11 -19.08
N LEU A 588 10.45 -12.73 -18.52
CA LEU A 588 9.86 -13.98 -19.02
C LEU A 588 9.48 -13.92 -20.49
N PHE A 589 8.93 -12.79 -20.95
CA PHE A 589 8.46 -12.61 -22.32
C PHE A 589 9.56 -12.29 -23.33
N TYR A 590 10.78 -12.03 -22.85
CA TYR A 590 11.93 -11.68 -23.69
C TYR A 590 12.78 -12.92 -24.01
N ASP A 591 13.27 -12.99 -25.25
CA ASP A 591 14.23 -13.99 -25.65
C ASP A 591 15.67 -13.50 -25.36
N ASP A 592 16.21 -13.91 -24.22
CA ASP A 592 17.57 -13.54 -23.74
C ASP A 592 18.69 -14.27 -24.51
N SER A 593 18.36 -15.09 -25.52
CA SER A 593 19.35 -15.79 -26.36
C SER A 593 20.08 -14.87 -27.34
N ARG A 594 19.56 -13.61 -27.52
CA ARG A 594 20.20 -12.65 -28.41
C ARG A 594 21.36 -11.97 -27.71
N GLU A 595 22.56 -12.12 -28.24
CA GLU A 595 23.71 -11.31 -27.83
C GLU A 595 23.49 -9.86 -28.27
N LEU A 596 23.39 -8.94 -27.28
CA LEU A 596 23.32 -7.52 -27.54
C LEU A 596 24.73 -6.91 -27.59
N PRO A 597 24.98 -5.93 -28.49
CA PRO A 597 26.27 -5.28 -28.56
C PRO A 597 26.55 -4.38 -27.35
N GLY A 598 27.84 -4.16 -27.06
CA GLY A 598 28.29 -3.21 -26.05
C GLY A 598 28.48 -3.79 -24.64
N GLU A 599 28.76 -2.91 -23.69
CA GLU A 599 29.03 -3.25 -22.31
C GLU A 599 27.71 -3.37 -21.52
N ARG A 600 27.61 -4.42 -20.68
CA ARG A 600 26.40 -4.65 -19.84
C ARG A 600 26.49 -3.89 -18.54
N TYR A 601 25.39 -3.18 -18.18
CA TYR A 601 25.17 -2.51 -16.92
C TYR A 601 24.07 -3.21 -16.14
N TYR A 602 24.28 -3.44 -14.84
CA TYR A 602 23.35 -4.13 -13.93
C TYR A 602 22.64 -3.15 -13.02
N GLN A 603 21.31 -3.31 -12.85
CA GLN A 603 20.44 -2.48 -12.02
C GLN A 603 19.56 -3.35 -11.11
N TYR A 604 20.17 -4.32 -10.41
CA TYR A 604 19.40 -5.12 -9.48
C TYR A 604 18.89 -4.29 -8.31
N CYS A 605 17.56 -4.33 -8.07
CA CYS A 605 16.91 -3.62 -6.99
C CYS A 605 16.49 -4.57 -5.87
N THR A 606 16.28 -4.03 -4.67
CA THR A 606 15.82 -4.83 -3.53
C THR A 606 14.30 -4.94 -3.58
N ALA A 607 13.79 -6.18 -3.73
CA ALA A 607 12.36 -6.45 -3.56
C ALA A 607 12.06 -6.52 -2.05
N ILE A 608 11.43 -5.47 -1.53
CA ILE A 608 10.97 -5.37 -0.15
C ILE A 608 9.63 -6.10 0.03
N PRO A 609 9.18 -6.36 1.27
CA PRO A 609 7.81 -6.81 1.51
C PRO A 609 6.79 -5.84 0.94
N VAL A 610 5.65 -6.36 0.49
CA VAL A 610 4.55 -5.52 -0.02
C VAL A 610 3.92 -4.65 1.07
N GLY A 611 3.16 -3.63 0.65
CA GLY A 611 2.57 -2.62 1.54
C GLY A 611 1.81 -3.21 2.73
N THR A 612 0.90 -4.16 2.50
CA THR A 612 0.15 -4.83 3.57
C THR A 612 1.07 -5.48 4.62
N LEU A 613 2.12 -6.18 4.18
CA LEU A 613 3.05 -6.82 5.12
C LEU A 613 3.90 -5.80 5.88
N LEU A 614 4.32 -4.72 5.23
CA LEU A 614 5.01 -3.61 5.89
C LEU A 614 4.13 -2.96 6.96
N ALA A 615 2.86 -2.71 6.65
CA ALA A 615 1.91 -2.14 7.61
C ALA A 615 1.65 -3.09 8.81
N GLN A 616 1.62 -4.40 8.58
CA GLN A 616 1.50 -5.42 9.65
C GLN A 616 2.67 -5.40 10.65
N THR A 617 3.75 -4.69 10.37
CA THR A 617 4.81 -4.46 11.36
C THR A 617 4.37 -3.52 12.49
N TRP A 618 3.45 -2.60 12.24
CA TRP A 618 3.03 -1.52 13.14
C TRP A 618 4.22 -0.73 13.71
N ASP A 619 5.31 -0.64 12.95
CA ASP A 619 6.59 -0.05 13.37
C ASP A 619 7.05 1.04 12.40
N GLU A 620 6.59 2.27 12.64
CA GLU A 620 6.94 3.43 11.80
C GLU A 620 8.46 3.67 11.73
N LYS A 621 9.21 3.32 12.80
CA LYS A 621 10.67 3.47 12.79
C LYS A 621 11.31 2.53 11.77
N LEU A 622 10.90 1.26 11.76
CA LEU A 622 11.34 0.28 10.76
C LEU A 622 10.96 0.72 9.34
N ILE A 623 9.75 1.25 9.17
CA ILE A 623 9.30 1.75 7.86
C ILE A 623 10.15 2.93 7.39
N ARG A 624 10.55 3.86 8.28
CA ARG A 624 11.50 4.93 7.94
C ARG A 624 12.86 4.37 7.49
N GLU A 625 13.35 3.32 8.15
CA GLU A 625 14.61 2.67 7.76
C GLU A 625 14.49 2.01 6.37
N VAL A 626 13.38 1.34 6.08
CA VAL A 626 13.08 0.77 4.76
C VAL A 626 13.00 1.88 3.69
N GLY A 627 12.31 2.98 3.99
CA GLY A 627 12.25 4.15 3.11
C GLY A 627 13.62 4.75 2.83
N ALA A 628 14.46 4.91 3.85
CA ALA A 628 15.83 5.42 3.68
C ALA A 628 16.69 4.50 2.80
N MET A 629 16.50 3.19 2.92
CA MET A 629 17.14 2.19 2.06
C MET A 629 16.71 2.37 0.58
N ILE A 630 15.40 2.52 0.31
CA ILE A 630 14.90 2.77 -1.05
C ILE A 630 15.48 4.08 -1.59
N GLY A 631 15.51 5.15 -0.80
CA GLY A 631 16.13 6.41 -1.19
C GLY A 631 17.62 6.27 -1.56
N THR A 632 18.35 5.40 -0.88
CA THR A 632 19.75 5.08 -1.22
C THR A 632 19.85 4.40 -2.60
N GLU A 633 18.94 3.46 -2.93
CA GLU A 633 18.88 2.86 -4.27
C GLU A 633 18.50 3.89 -5.34
N MET A 634 17.58 4.82 -5.02
CA MET A 634 17.24 5.92 -5.92
C MET A 634 18.46 6.78 -6.26
N GLU A 635 19.32 7.09 -5.28
CA GLU A 635 20.57 7.80 -5.53
C GLU A 635 21.52 6.97 -6.41
N HIS A 636 21.68 5.68 -6.15
CA HIS A 636 22.55 4.78 -6.94
C HIS A 636 22.13 4.69 -8.40
N PHE A 637 20.82 4.70 -8.68
CA PHE A 637 20.30 4.54 -10.03
C PHE A 637 19.92 5.86 -10.71
N GLY A 638 20.04 6.99 -10.02
CA GLY A 638 19.71 8.31 -10.56
C GLY A 638 18.20 8.57 -10.69
N VAL A 639 17.41 7.91 -9.88
CA VAL A 639 15.95 8.10 -9.76
C VAL A 639 15.65 9.25 -8.81
N THR A 640 14.73 10.15 -9.19
CA THR A 640 14.29 11.27 -8.35
C THR A 640 12.99 10.99 -7.62
N LEU A 641 11.99 10.46 -8.32
CA LEU A 641 10.68 10.14 -7.75
C LEU A 641 10.41 8.64 -7.81
N TRP A 642 10.08 8.07 -6.67
CA TRP A 642 9.54 6.74 -6.55
C TRP A 642 8.03 6.80 -6.59
N LEU A 643 7.38 6.08 -7.53
CA LEU A 643 5.93 6.04 -7.71
C LEU A 643 5.27 5.13 -6.68
N ALA A 644 5.47 5.46 -5.43
CA ALA A 644 4.99 4.77 -4.24
C ALA A 644 5.11 5.72 -3.02
N PRO A 645 4.49 5.36 -1.87
CA PRO A 645 3.67 4.18 -1.62
C PRO A 645 2.26 4.27 -2.22
N GLY A 646 1.69 3.11 -2.53
CA GLY A 646 0.24 2.96 -2.70
C GLY A 646 -0.43 2.93 -1.33
N MET A 647 -1.59 3.61 -1.16
CA MET A 647 -2.19 3.77 0.17
C MET A 647 -3.72 3.85 0.18
N ASN A 648 -4.37 3.34 -0.86
CA ASN A 648 -5.83 3.26 -0.87
C ASN A 648 -6.34 2.33 0.24
N ILE A 649 -7.57 2.53 0.66
CA ILE A 649 -8.19 1.72 1.71
C ILE A 649 -8.51 0.31 1.18
N HIS A 650 -8.26 -0.73 1.98
CA HIS A 650 -8.70 -2.09 1.72
C HIS A 650 -10.22 -2.18 1.96
N ARG A 651 -10.99 -1.77 0.95
CA ARG A 651 -12.45 -1.74 1.02
C ARG A 651 -13.09 -3.12 0.93
N ASN A 652 -12.53 -3.98 0.07
CA ASN A 652 -12.99 -5.35 -0.16
C ASN A 652 -11.78 -6.28 -0.40
N PRO A 653 -11.78 -7.52 0.13
CA PRO A 653 -10.66 -8.45 -0.03
C PRO A 653 -10.38 -8.87 -1.47
N LEU A 654 -11.31 -8.67 -2.39
CA LEU A 654 -11.12 -9.02 -3.80
C LEU A 654 -10.45 -7.92 -4.63
N CYS A 655 -10.24 -6.70 -4.13
CA CYS A 655 -9.51 -5.70 -4.88
C CYS A 655 -8.09 -6.20 -5.23
N GLY A 656 -7.77 -6.22 -6.51
CA GLY A 656 -6.54 -6.82 -7.03
C GLY A 656 -5.25 -6.20 -6.50
N ARG A 657 -5.25 -4.91 -6.15
CA ARG A 657 -4.09 -4.15 -5.67
C ARG A 657 -4.01 -4.02 -4.14
N ASN A 658 -4.85 -4.68 -3.35
CA ASN A 658 -4.73 -4.61 -1.89
C ASN A 658 -3.33 -4.94 -1.38
N PHE A 659 -2.61 -5.87 -2.03
CA PHE A 659 -1.27 -6.28 -1.62
C PHE A 659 -0.29 -5.10 -1.46
N GLU A 660 -0.38 -4.09 -2.33
CA GLU A 660 0.52 -2.93 -2.32
C GLU A 660 0.05 -1.79 -1.39
N TYR A 661 -1.23 -1.82 -0.99
CA TYR A 661 -1.80 -0.88 -0.05
C TYR A 661 -1.56 -1.34 1.39
N TYR A 662 -1.93 -0.53 2.38
CA TYR A 662 -1.50 -0.77 3.75
C TYR A 662 -2.57 -1.39 4.64
N SER A 663 -3.82 -0.90 4.59
CA SER A 663 -4.82 -1.23 5.61
C SER A 663 -6.25 -0.86 5.20
N GLU A 664 -7.22 -1.46 5.88
CA GLU A 664 -8.61 -1.02 5.91
C GLU A 664 -8.81 0.26 6.73
N ASP A 665 -7.82 0.67 7.54
CA ASP A 665 -7.88 1.85 8.40
C ASP A 665 -7.06 3.02 7.85
N PRO A 666 -7.66 4.22 7.67
CA PRO A 666 -6.97 5.37 7.10
C PRO A 666 -5.86 5.95 8.00
N TYR A 667 -5.91 5.74 9.31
CA TYR A 667 -4.87 6.21 10.22
C TYR A 667 -3.59 5.37 10.02
N VAL A 668 -3.71 4.05 10.01
CA VAL A 668 -2.57 3.16 9.70
C VAL A 668 -2.03 3.45 8.30
N ALA A 669 -2.90 3.55 7.29
CA ALA A 669 -2.47 3.84 5.92
C ALA A 669 -1.70 5.17 5.83
N GLY A 670 -2.20 6.22 6.48
CA GLY A 670 -1.60 7.55 6.46
C GLY A 670 -0.27 7.63 7.21
N THR A 671 -0.18 7.09 8.43
CA THR A 671 1.05 7.15 9.26
C THR A 671 2.17 6.29 8.69
N ILE A 672 1.86 5.11 8.17
CA ILE A 672 2.84 4.24 7.50
C ILE A 672 3.33 4.90 6.19
N ALA A 673 2.43 5.51 5.40
CA ALA A 673 2.83 6.26 4.20
C ALA A 673 3.70 7.47 4.55
N ALA A 674 3.39 8.19 5.62
CA ALA A 674 4.20 9.29 6.11
C ALA A 674 5.60 8.82 6.53
N ALA A 675 5.69 7.74 7.31
CA ALA A 675 6.96 7.16 7.74
C ALA A 675 7.84 6.70 6.54
N MET A 676 7.22 6.05 5.56
CA MET A 676 7.91 5.66 4.31
C MET A 676 8.44 6.88 3.56
N THR A 677 7.61 7.91 3.43
CA THR A 677 7.96 9.18 2.77
C THR A 677 9.12 9.88 3.47
N GLU A 678 9.07 10.02 4.80
CA GLU A 678 10.16 10.59 5.59
C GLU A 678 11.48 9.84 5.38
N GLY A 679 11.40 8.49 5.35
CA GLY A 679 12.57 7.65 5.08
C GLY A 679 13.18 7.91 3.71
N VAL A 680 12.38 7.84 2.64
CA VAL A 680 12.87 8.12 1.28
C VAL A 680 13.44 9.52 1.17
N GLN A 681 12.72 10.52 1.66
CA GLN A 681 13.07 11.94 1.57
C GLN A 681 14.23 12.35 2.52
N SER A 682 14.70 11.45 3.37
CA SER A 682 15.96 11.64 4.11
C SER A 682 17.20 11.60 3.20
N ASN A 683 17.06 11.04 1.99
CA ASN A 683 18.07 11.07 0.95
C ASN A 683 17.90 12.33 0.08
N TYR A 684 19.01 13.00 -0.21
CA TYR A 684 18.97 14.29 -0.88
C TYR A 684 18.30 14.25 -2.25
N GLY A 685 17.21 14.99 -2.38
CA GLY A 685 16.48 15.17 -3.64
C GLY A 685 15.79 13.93 -4.17
N CYS A 686 15.64 12.89 -3.35
CA CYS A 686 14.76 11.74 -3.60
C CYS A 686 13.41 11.99 -2.97
N GLY A 687 12.32 11.56 -3.62
CA GLY A 687 10.98 11.77 -3.11
C GLY A 687 9.99 10.66 -3.46
N THR A 688 8.90 10.60 -2.69
CA THR A 688 7.78 9.69 -2.94
C THR A 688 6.70 10.34 -3.78
N THR A 689 5.92 9.50 -4.44
CA THR A 689 4.66 9.83 -5.11
C THR A 689 3.57 8.97 -4.49
N ILE A 690 2.87 9.51 -3.50
CA ILE A 690 1.77 8.75 -2.86
C ILE A 690 0.62 8.56 -3.83
N LYS A 691 0.00 7.35 -3.86
CA LYS A 691 -0.98 6.94 -4.86
C LYS A 691 -2.02 5.96 -4.31
N HIS A 692 -3.16 5.78 -4.95
CA HIS A 692 -3.73 6.50 -6.09
C HIS A 692 -4.82 7.44 -5.60
N PHE A 693 -4.73 8.71 -5.86
CA PHE A 693 -5.56 9.77 -5.31
C PHE A 693 -6.77 10.06 -6.20
N ALA A 694 -7.98 9.55 -5.86
CA ALA A 694 -8.39 8.72 -4.75
C ALA A 694 -9.41 7.66 -5.19
N CYS A 695 -9.83 6.80 -4.26
CA CYS A 695 -10.86 5.79 -4.50
C CYS A 695 -10.51 4.72 -5.55
N ASN A 696 -9.24 4.36 -5.72
CA ASN A 696 -8.85 3.22 -6.54
C ASN A 696 -9.05 1.92 -5.77
N ASN A 697 -10.31 1.51 -5.60
CA ASN A 697 -10.72 0.36 -4.80
C ASN A 697 -11.27 -0.79 -5.67
N GLN A 698 -11.21 -0.65 -6.99
CA GLN A 698 -11.62 -1.62 -8.00
C GLN A 698 -10.60 -1.60 -9.14
N GLU A 699 -10.15 -2.77 -9.60
CA GLU A 699 -9.24 -2.89 -10.74
C GLU A 699 -9.98 -3.18 -12.05
N ASP A 700 -11.08 -3.94 -11.99
CA ASP A 700 -11.89 -4.21 -13.18
C ASP A 700 -12.50 -2.90 -13.70
N ASN A 701 -12.24 -2.58 -14.96
CA ASN A 701 -12.63 -1.32 -15.59
C ASN A 701 -12.15 -0.06 -14.83
N ARG A 702 -11.01 -0.12 -14.15
CA ARG A 702 -10.51 0.99 -13.30
C ARG A 702 -10.41 2.34 -14.03
N MET A 703 -10.21 2.33 -15.35
CA MET A 703 -10.07 3.53 -16.17
C MET A 703 -11.39 4.20 -16.52
N GLY A 704 -12.52 3.48 -16.41
CA GLY A 704 -13.86 4.00 -16.74
C GLY A 704 -14.86 3.96 -15.58
N SER A 705 -14.51 3.30 -14.46
CA SER A 705 -15.40 3.15 -13.31
C SER A 705 -15.66 4.46 -12.57
N ASP A 706 -16.90 4.67 -12.11
CA ASP A 706 -17.28 5.83 -11.29
C ASP A 706 -17.51 5.39 -9.84
N SER A 707 -16.67 5.88 -8.95
CA SER A 707 -16.80 5.70 -7.50
C SER A 707 -17.85 6.67 -6.96
N VAL A 708 -19.05 6.16 -6.70
CA VAL A 708 -20.18 6.95 -6.16
C VAL A 708 -20.14 6.88 -4.64
N VAL A 709 -19.75 7.97 -4.01
CA VAL A 709 -19.45 8.03 -2.57
C VAL A 709 -19.92 9.36 -1.98
N SER A 710 -20.48 9.34 -0.75
CA SER A 710 -20.85 10.56 -0.07
C SER A 710 -19.63 11.42 0.29
N GLU A 711 -19.81 12.71 0.38
CA GLU A 711 -18.76 13.66 0.79
C GLU A 711 -18.14 13.25 2.13
N ARG A 712 -18.97 12.87 3.08
CA ARG A 712 -18.55 12.44 4.41
C ARG A 712 -17.67 11.18 4.35
N THR A 713 -18.15 10.14 3.72
CA THR A 713 -17.41 8.86 3.58
C THR A 713 -16.10 9.07 2.85
N LEU A 714 -16.11 9.85 1.77
CA LEU A 714 -14.92 10.20 1.03
C LEU A 714 -13.86 10.87 1.93
N ARG A 715 -14.28 11.88 2.73
CA ARG A 715 -13.39 12.65 3.61
C ARG A 715 -12.90 11.86 4.82
N GLU A 716 -13.78 11.08 5.46
CA GLU A 716 -13.44 10.36 6.70
C GLU A 716 -12.63 9.09 6.47
N LEU A 717 -12.71 8.47 5.28
CA LEU A 717 -11.99 7.24 4.95
C LEU A 717 -11.01 7.40 3.79
N TYR A 718 -11.52 7.66 2.58
CA TYR A 718 -10.73 7.52 1.35
C TYR A 718 -9.74 8.65 1.12
N LEU A 719 -9.99 9.83 1.64
CA LEU A 719 -9.07 10.97 1.63
C LEU A 719 -8.26 11.12 2.93
N LYS A 720 -8.73 10.55 4.05
CA LYS A 720 -8.11 10.76 5.36
C LYS A 720 -6.66 10.28 5.42
N GLY A 721 -6.34 9.13 4.87
CA GLY A 721 -4.96 8.63 4.82
C GLY A 721 -4.03 9.58 4.05
N PHE A 722 -4.49 10.09 2.90
CA PHE A 722 -3.74 11.09 2.11
C PHE A 722 -3.56 12.41 2.88
N GLU A 723 -4.61 12.88 3.56
CA GLU A 723 -4.51 14.07 4.42
C GLU A 723 -3.42 13.92 5.49
N ILE A 724 -3.38 12.77 6.18
CA ILE A 724 -2.37 12.45 7.19
C ILE A 724 -0.98 12.46 6.56
N ALA A 725 -0.77 11.69 5.50
CA ALA A 725 0.52 11.60 4.82
C ALA A 725 1.03 12.96 4.34
N VAL A 726 0.17 13.78 3.76
CA VAL A 726 0.53 15.14 3.32
C VAL A 726 0.92 16.04 4.50
N LYS A 727 0.12 16.05 5.56
CA LYS A 727 0.36 16.93 6.71
C LYS A 727 1.61 16.54 7.50
N GLU A 728 1.89 15.25 7.63
CA GLU A 728 3.00 14.76 8.44
C GLU A 728 4.33 14.77 7.67
N SER A 729 4.34 14.41 6.37
CA SER A 729 5.59 14.18 5.64
C SER A 729 5.81 15.05 4.39
N GLN A 730 4.79 15.76 3.88
CA GLN A 730 4.89 16.55 2.65
C GLN A 730 5.59 15.78 1.50
N PRO A 731 4.98 14.72 0.95
CA PRO A 731 5.56 13.97 -0.16
C PRO A 731 5.87 14.90 -1.34
N MET A 732 6.93 14.61 -2.10
CA MET A 732 7.30 15.43 -3.26
C MET A 732 6.24 15.40 -4.35
N SER A 733 5.47 14.31 -4.43
CA SER A 733 4.41 14.17 -5.43
C SER A 733 3.20 13.37 -4.92
N ILE A 734 2.07 13.58 -5.60
CA ILE A 734 0.84 12.76 -5.52
C ILE A 734 0.49 12.30 -6.93
N MET A 735 0.04 11.06 -7.10
CA MET A 735 -0.49 10.53 -8.36
C MET A 735 -2.01 10.36 -8.25
N THR A 736 -2.76 10.97 -9.17
CA THR A 736 -4.20 10.80 -9.26
C THR A 736 -4.56 9.40 -9.77
N SER A 737 -5.73 8.92 -9.36
CA SER A 737 -6.25 7.61 -9.79
C SER A 737 -6.89 7.65 -11.17
N TYR A 738 -7.14 6.48 -11.76
CA TYR A 738 -7.80 6.34 -13.07
C TYR A 738 -9.31 6.56 -13.06
N ASN A 739 -9.97 6.29 -11.93
CA ASN A 739 -11.43 6.28 -11.83
C ASN A 739 -12.03 7.69 -11.77
N LEU A 740 -13.33 7.74 -12.01
CA LEU A 740 -14.13 8.92 -11.72
C LEU A 740 -14.54 8.89 -10.23
N ILE A 741 -14.80 10.07 -9.67
CA ILE A 741 -15.41 10.28 -8.35
C ILE A 741 -16.66 11.13 -8.55
N ASN A 742 -17.83 10.56 -8.27
CA ASN A 742 -19.12 11.21 -8.48
C ASN A 742 -19.27 11.81 -9.90
N GLY A 743 -18.76 11.08 -10.92
CA GLY A 743 -18.83 11.44 -12.32
C GLY A 743 -17.85 12.50 -12.79
N VAL A 744 -16.77 12.79 -12.01
CA VAL A 744 -15.66 13.64 -12.40
C VAL A 744 -14.37 12.83 -12.34
N HIS A 745 -13.63 12.78 -13.44
CA HIS A 745 -12.38 12.04 -13.51
C HIS A 745 -11.35 12.59 -12.50
N ALA A 746 -10.76 11.71 -11.67
CA ALA A 746 -9.86 12.13 -10.59
C ALA A 746 -8.74 13.08 -11.07
N ALA A 747 -8.14 12.81 -12.24
CA ALA A 747 -7.07 13.64 -12.79
C ALA A 747 -7.55 15.02 -13.28
N ASN A 748 -8.83 15.20 -13.60
CA ASN A 748 -9.43 16.48 -14.01
C ASN A 748 -10.27 17.12 -12.89
N ASN A 749 -10.19 16.62 -11.66
CA ASN A 749 -11.00 17.08 -10.55
C ASN A 749 -10.30 18.22 -9.79
N TYR A 750 -10.76 19.46 -10.05
CA TYR A 750 -10.25 20.66 -9.39
C TYR A 750 -10.43 20.62 -7.86
N ASP A 751 -11.59 20.17 -7.41
CA ASP A 751 -11.91 20.08 -5.98
C ASP A 751 -11.00 19.09 -5.26
N LEU A 752 -10.60 18.00 -5.93
CA LEU A 752 -9.66 17.03 -5.42
C LEU A 752 -8.22 17.58 -5.41
N CYS A 753 -7.73 18.01 -6.58
CA CYS A 753 -6.31 18.38 -6.77
C CYS A 753 -5.96 19.74 -6.14
N THR A 754 -6.86 20.72 -6.24
CA THR A 754 -6.62 22.08 -5.75
C THR A 754 -7.27 22.33 -4.39
N ASP A 755 -8.57 22.12 -4.26
CA ASP A 755 -9.26 22.53 -3.03
C ASP A 755 -8.95 21.59 -1.86
N ALA A 756 -9.08 20.28 -2.01
CA ALA A 756 -8.73 19.33 -0.94
C ALA A 756 -7.22 19.27 -0.68
N ALA A 757 -6.41 18.87 -1.68
CA ALA A 757 -5.00 18.63 -1.45
C ALA A 757 -4.22 19.92 -1.09
N ARG A 758 -4.45 21.04 -1.79
CA ARG A 758 -3.65 22.25 -1.61
C ARG A 758 -4.26 23.22 -0.63
N ASN A 759 -5.56 23.56 -0.76
CA ASN A 759 -6.17 24.56 0.10
C ASN A 759 -6.49 24.03 1.50
N GLU A 760 -6.98 22.78 1.62
CA GLU A 760 -7.32 22.23 2.93
C GLU A 760 -6.12 21.58 3.65
N TRP A 761 -5.24 20.87 2.93
CA TRP A 761 -4.14 20.14 3.56
C TRP A 761 -2.79 20.85 3.46
N GLY A 762 -2.67 21.86 2.59
CA GLY A 762 -1.45 22.63 2.42
C GLY A 762 -0.36 21.85 1.65
N PHE A 763 -0.74 20.96 0.73
CA PHE A 763 0.20 20.22 -0.11
C PHE A 763 1.06 21.16 -0.98
N LYS A 764 2.38 20.99 -0.94
CA LYS A 764 3.37 21.86 -1.61
C LYS A 764 4.10 21.19 -2.77
N GLY A 765 3.93 19.89 -2.93
CA GLY A 765 4.55 19.13 -4.01
C GLY A 765 3.79 19.27 -5.34
N MET A 766 4.18 18.46 -6.32
CA MET A 766 3.46 18.38 -7.59
C MET A 766 2.42 17.24 -7.57
N ILE A 767 1.38 17.39 -8.39
CA ILE A 767 0.42 16.32 -8.67
C ILE A 767 0.65 15.85 -10.10
N MET A 768 0.64 14.53 -10.33
CA MET A 768 0.74 13.92 -11.66
C MET A 768 -0.43 12.99 -11.93
N THR A 769 -0.68 12.70 -13.20
CA THR A 769 -1.63 11.65 -13.59
C THR A 769 -1.03 10.27 -13.34
N ASP A 770 -1.89 9.26 -13.22
CA ASP A 770 -1.48 7.90 -13.54
C ASP A 770 -1.20 7.76 -15.05
N TRP A 771 -0.56 6.66 -15.45
CA TRP A 771 -0.03 6.51 -16.82
C TRP A 771 -1.14 6.35 -17.86
N THR A 772 -1.03 7.08 -18.97
CA THR A 772 -1.95 7.02 -20.13
C THR A 772 -3.40 7.43 -19.84
N THR A 773 -3.67 8.04 -18.68
CA THR A 773 -5.02 8.44 -18.25
C THR A 773 -5.73 9.32 -19.29
N THR A 774 -5.00 10.19 -19.96
CA THR A 774 -5.53 11.12 -20.98
C THR A 774 -5.69 10.51 -22.38
N GLU A 775 -5.18 9.30 -22.59
CA GLU A 775 -5.20 8.62 -23.88
C GLU A 775 -6.38 7.65 -24.03
N ILE A 776 -6.95 7.19 -22.91
CA ILE A 776 -7.91 6.09 -22.89
C ILE A 776 -9.35 6.57 -22.76
N ASP A 777 -9.61 7.63 -21.99
CA ASP A 777 -10.97 8.16 -21.79
C ASP A 777 -11.05 9.61 -22.24
N GLU A 778 -11.95 9.90 -23.19
CA GLU A 778 -12.27 11.26 -23.65
C GLU A 778 -12.76 12.19 -22.51
N LYS A 779 -13.14 11.63 -21.35
CA LYS A 779 -13.54 12.39 -20.16
C LYS A 779 -12.35 12.96 -19.39
N CYS A 780 -11.12 12.52 -19.70
CA CYS A 780 -9.89 13.04 -19.12
C CYS A 780 -9.03 13.68 -20.22
N THR A 781 -8.65 14.94 -20.05
CA THR A 781 -7.81 15.68 -21.00
C THR A 781 -6.63 16.33 -20.31
N ALA A 782 -5.53 16.52 -21.04
CA ALA A 782 -4.34 17.20 -20.52
C ALA A 782 -4.63 18.65 -20.10
N SER A 783 -5.40 19.37 -20.88
CA SER A 783 -5.88 20.72 -20.52
C SER A 783 -6.75 20.72 -19.27
N GLY A 784 -7.59 19.69 -19.10
CA GLY A 784 -8.38 19.47 -17.89
C GLY A 784 -7.51 19.24 -16.65
N CYS A 785 -6.40 18.49 -16.79
CA CYS A 785 -5.41 18.32 -15.73
C CYS A 785 -4.82 19.68 -15.28
N MET A 786 -4.42 20.51 -16.23
CA MET A 786 -3.86 21.84 -15.92
C MET A 786 -4.89 22.73 -15.20
N ARG A 787 -6.16 22.71 -15.64
CA ARG A 787 -7.23 23.44 -14.93
C ARG A 787 -7.45 22.92 -13.51
N ALA A 788 -7.34 21.62 -13.31
CA ALA A 788 -7.52 21.00 -12.01
C ALA A 788 -6.37 21.25 -11.02
N GLY A 789 -5.19 21.67 -11.49
CA GLY A 789 -3.99 21.74 -10.67
C GLY A 789 -3.24 20.42 -10.56
N ASN A 790 -3.46 19.49 -11.51
CA ASN A 790 -2.67 18.31 -11.77
C ASN A 790 -1.54 18.70 -12.73
N ASP A 791 -0.32 18.74 -12.23
CA ASP A 791 0.79 19.52 -12.77
C ASP A 791 1.56 18.82 -13.91
N LEU A 792 1.40 17.50 -14.04
CA LEU A 792 2.19 16.70 -14.97
C LEU A 792 1.38 15.52 -15.52
N VAL A 793 1.23 15.47 -16.82
CA VAL A 793 0.59 14.36 -17.53
C VAL A 793 1.63 13.29 -17.86
N MET A 794 1.42 12.05 -17.40
CA MET A 794 2.36 10.95 -17.60
C MET A 794 1.74 9.79 -18.42
N PRO A 795 2.53 9.10 -19.23
CA PRO A 795 3.94 9.38 -19.60
C PRO A 795 4.10 10.55 -20.58
N GLY A 796 3.01 11.10 -21.08
CA GLY A 796 2.94 12.15 -22.09
C GLY A 796 2.92 11.61 -23.52
N CYS A 797 2.10 12.23 -24.36
CA CYS A 797 2.00 11.91 -25.78
C CYS A 797 1.78 13.18 -26.61
N PHE A 798 1.93 13.07 -27.92
CA PHE A 798 1.69 14.20 -28.83
C PHE A 798 0.24 14.70 -28.78
N GLY A 799 -0.72 13.80 -28.49
CA GLY A 799 -2.13 14.15 -28.33
C GLY A 799 -2.37 15.10 -27.15
N ASP A 800 -1.61 14.95 -26.05
CA ASP A 800 -1.67 15.84 -24.90
C ASP A 800 -1.21 17.26 -25.26
N HIS A 801 -0.09 17.37 -25.98
CA HIS A 801 0.43 18.66 -26.46
C HIS A 801 -0.55 19.34 -27.40
N ASP A 802 -1.15 18.59 -28.35
CA ASP A 802 -2.13 19.13 -29.30
C ASP A 802 -3.41 19.59 -28.61
N ASN A 803 -3.87 18.84 -27.56
CA ASN A 803 -5.02 19.22 -26.75
C ASN A 803 -4.77 20.53 -26.02
N MET A 804 -3.63 20.68 -25.34
CA MET A 804 -3.28 21.90 -24.59
C MET A 804 -3.13 23.10 -25.54
N ARG A 805 -2.43 22.93 -26.69
CA ARG A 805 -2.23 23.96 -27.69
C ARG A 805 -3.55 24.45 -28.26
N LYS A 806 -4.46 23.53 -28.60
CA LYS A 806 -5.80 23.84 -29.09
C LYS A 806 -6.60 24.64 -28.07
N GLU A 807 -6.66 24.19 -26.85
CA GLU A 807 -7.48 24.82 -25.81
C GLU A 807 -6.90 26.17 -25.31
N LEU A 808 -5.58 26.39 -25.37
CA LEU A 808 -4.97 27.70 -25.17
C LEU A 808 -5.41 28.67 -26.30
N ALA A 809 -5.37 28.22 -27.57
CA ALA A 809 -5.82 29.03 -28.70
C ALA A 809 -7.32 29.37 -28.64
N GLU A 810 -8.15 28.45 -28.15
CA GLU A 810 -9.59 28.65 -27.94
C GLU A 810 -9.90 29.47 -26.67
N GLY A 811 -8.93 29.64 -25.77
CA GLY A 811 -9.08 30.34 -24.48
C GLY A 811 -9.86 29.57 -23.40
N THR A 812 -10.10 28.27 -23.62
CA THR A 812 -10.71 27.36 -22.64
C THR A 812 -9.71 26.87 -21.61
N LEU A 813 -8.44 26.70 -21.94
CA LEU A 813 -7.31 26.61 -21.00
C LEU A 813 -6.69 28.02 -20.86
N LYS A 814 -6.49 28.49 -19.64
CA LYS A 814 -5.81 29.75 -19.35
C LYS A 814 -4.33 29.53 -19.20
N ILE A 815 -3.53 30.42 -19.77
CA ILE A 815 -2.06 30.36 -19.67
C ILE A 815 -1.60 30.46 -18.22
N GLU A 816 -2.34 31.15 -17.36
CA GLU A 816 -2.04 31.28 -15.93
C GLU A 816 -2.18 29.95 -15.18
N ASP A 817 -3.14 29.10 -15.55
CA ASP A 817 -3.32 27.76 -14.95
C ASP A 817 -2.18 26.83 -15.37
N LEU A 818 -1.79 26.85 -16.66
CA LEU A 818 -0.62 26.13 -17.17
C LEU A 818 0.67 26.57 -16.47
N LYS A 819 0.93 27.89 -16.40
CA LYS A 819 2.10 28.44 -15.71
C LYS A 819 2.17 28.07 -14.23
N ALA A 820 1.03 28.07 -13.54
CA ALA A 820 0.97 27.68 -12.12
C ALA A 820 1.35 26.20 -11.93
N CYS A 821 0.86 25.31 -12.80
CA CYS A 821 1.25 23.90 -12.81
C CYS A 821 2.76 23.74 -13.04
N ILE A 822 3.29 24.38 -14.05
CA ILE A 822 4.73 24.32 -14.35
C ILE A 822 5.58 24.93 -13.22
N ALA A 823 5.13 25.99 -12.56
CA ALA A 823 5.86 26.56 -11.43
C ALA A 823 5.98 25.57 -10.25
N ARG A 824 4.93 24.78 -9.98
CA ARG A 824 4.99 23.71 -8.95
C ARG A 824 5.90 22.57 -9.37
N LEU A 825 5.84 22.14 -10.62
CA LEU A 825 6.76 21.15 -11.18
C LEU A 825 8.22 21.63 -11.08
N VAL A 826 8.52 22.87 -11.50
CA VAL A 826 9.85 23.48 -11.40
C VAL A 826 10.34 23.52 -9.95
N SER A 827 9.47 23.86 -9.00
CA SER A 827 9.82 23.87 -7.57
C SER A 827 10.26 22.48 -7.07
N VAL A 828 9.60 21.40 -7.55
CA VAL A 828 9.99 20.02 -7.22
C VAL A 828 11.30 19.63 -7.92
N ILE A 829 11.43 19.91 -9.21
CA ILE A 829 12.65 19.64 -9.98
C ILE A 829 13.86 20.29 -9.31
N TRP A 830 13.74 21.52 -8.86
CA TRP A 830 14.85 22.25 -8.20
C TRP A 830 15.30 21.65 -6.86
N LYS A 831 14.47 20.83 -6.22
CA LYS A 831 14.78 20.10 -4.99
C LYS A 831 15.37 18.72 -5.27
N SER A 832 15.45 18.30 -6.54
CA SER A 832 15.86 16.95 -6.94
C SER A 832 17.36 16.67 -6.80
N ASN A 833 17.69 15.38 -6.78
CA ASN A 833 19.06 14.86 -6.79
C ASN A 833 19.80 15.07 -8.12
N GLN A 834 19.22 15.82 -9.07
CA GLN A 834 19.80 16.14 -10.38
C GLN A 834 20.68 17.41 -10.34
N TYR A 835 20.79 18.04 -9.18
CA TYR A 835 21.69 19.19 -8.97
C TYR A 835 22.80 18.84 -7.99
N LEU A 836 23.95 19.50 -8.14
CA LEU A 836 25.04 19.42 -7.16
C LEU A 836 24.60 20.12 -5.86
N GLN A 837 24.98 19.53 -4.72
CA GLN A 837 24.72 20.09 -3.38
C GLN A 837 25.50 21.37 -3.15
#